data_1c656cafc607091cc6cb89274fd271e6
#
_entry.id   1c656cafc607091cc6cb89274fd271e6
#
_cell.length_a   1.000
_cell.length_b   1.000
_cell.length_c   1.000
_cell.angle_alpha   90.00
_cell.angle_beta   90.00
_cell.angle_gamma   90.00
#
_symmetry.space_group_name_H-M   'P 1'
#
loop_
_entity.id
_entity.type
_entity.pdbx_description
1 polymer ?
#
loop_
_entity_poly.entity_id
_entity_poly.type
_entity_poly.pdbx_seq_one_letter_code
_entity_poly.pdbx_strand_id
1 'polypeptide(L)'
;MINFNNFLIESLDVEKLKHLEHVEDHIIHGGHEGVAHAADTLNDVHDFLNGKKTKTKITQKYDGAPSIVFGINPENGKFFVASKSAFNKNPKINYTPEDIEANHGHAPGLVAKLKAALEELPKIMPKKGGVYQGDLMFTKDDVTDNGDSYSFTPNTITYTADKKHPQGRKVGAANLGIVIHTKYVGIRGHHTKLENMRADFNVDQDSFQQDPHVHQINPEVQAGKITPLERKQYEKYMQEATDTYAGQHPDNLNVLDGHDILLKTYINSTVRDGSKPSTAGYQKFLKKKFEGELSKLKSEKAQQKKQEEMETALSHVQSHKEQFDSILKMHNALQKAKDTLTNALARSAESGFKTTIGGEETKPEGFVAIRNGRPSKLVDRAEFSRSNFLKGAFQKNNEPEPLPNQDTPTNPMVFTFGRMNPPTIGHKAVVDKVEELAKENKAKSSIVLTHSQDPEKNPLTPEQKKKHAGRMFPNSNILTTDKSAPNIIAQVKKFEEAGHDHLILVVGSDRVDEMKKLLDSYNGKEFHFKKIDVVSAGERDPDSEDETQGMSATKMRSHAITNKRAEFQKGLPPNLHPEHADELFNDVKAGMDIKIDANTNAISLGRYAKRQDPIGVKARAEQQRRKIAKEAAKLAKKPAKPKAVAKAPTKPKAPMKPIKEHFLKSVISRYLNG
;
A
#
# COMPACT_ATOMS: atom_id res chain seq x y z
N MET A 1 -12.65 37.28 6.88
CA MET A 1 -11.92 36.43 7.84
C MET A 1 -12.29 34.99 7.54
N ILE A 2 -11.45 34.26 6.81
CA ILE A 2 -11.57 32.82 6.66
C ILE A 2 -11.25 32.25 8.03
N ASN A 3 -12.17 31.49 8.58
CA ASN A 3 -12.06 30.96 9.93
C ASN A 3 -10.87 30.00 9.94
N PHE A 4 -9.83 30.29 10.70
CA PHE A 4 -8.60 29.49 10.83
C PHE A 4 -8.88 28.04 11.20
N ASN A 5 -10.00 27.78 11.88
CA ASN A 5 -10.48 26.41 12.14
C ASN A 5 -10.95 25.67 10.87
N ASN A 6 -11.48 26.36 9.86
CA ASN A 6 -11.85 25.73 8.59
C ASN A 6 -10.61 25.42 7.72
N PHE A 7 -9.58 26.25 7.78
CA PHE A 7 -8.30 25.98 7.12
C PHE A 7 -7.58 24.76 7.75
N LEU A 8 -7.62 24.63 9.07
CA LEU A 8 -7.11 23.43 9.78
C LEU A 8 -7.93 22.16 9.46
N ILE A 9 -9.21 22.29 9.14
CA ILE A 9 -10.08 21.16 8.78
C ILE A 9 -9.85 20.74 7.31
N GLU A 10 -9.58 21.67 6.41
CA GLU A 10 -9.26 21.37 4.99
C GLU A 10 -7.84 20.83 4.80
N SER A 11 -6.88 21.17 5.65
CA SER A 11 -5.53 20.59 5.63
C SER A 11 -5.41 19.24 6.35
N LEU A 12 -6.44 18.85 7.10
CA LEU A 12 -6.60 17.50 7.64
C LEU A 12 -7.27 16.61 6.59
N ASP A 13 -6.68 16.54 5.41
CA ASP A 13 -6.99 15.49 4.47
C ASP A 13 -6.77 14.15 5.19
N VAL A 14 -7.85 13.43 5.33
CA VAL A 14 -7.99 12.25 6.19
C VAL A 14 -6.95 11.21 5.78
N GLU A 15 -5.80 11.21 6.46
CA GLU A 15 -4.78 10.18 6.33
C GLU A 15 -5.29 8.85 6.92
N LYS A 16 -6.29 8.27 6.26
CA LYS A 16 -7.00 7.09 6.75
C LYS A 16 -6.12 5.88 6.91
N LEU A 17 -5.00 5.80 6.19
CA LEU A 17 -4.23 4.56 6.05
C LEU A 17 -2.74 4.80 5.70
N LYS A 18 -2.17 5.95 6.01
CA LYS A 18 -0.72 6.14 5.80
C LYS A 18 0.06 5.16 6.70
N HIS A 19 1.11 4.61 6.16
CA HIS A 19 2.08 3.85 6.96
C HIS A 19 2.67 4.76 8.02
N LEU A 20 2.76 4.28 9.26
CA LEU A 20 3.41 4.99 10.33
C LEU A 20 4.83 5.38 9.92
N GLU A 21 5.23 6.62 10.18
CA GLU A 21 6.58 7.10 9.89
C GLU A 21 7.55 6.74 11.00
N HIS A 22 8.81 6.56 10.64
CA HIS A 22 9.87 6.49 11.64
C HIS A 22 10.06 7.87 12.26
N VAL A 23 10.45 7.91 13.53
CA VAL A 23 10.58 9.18 14.26
C VAL A 23 11.56 10.13 13.58
N GLU A 24 12.66 9.64 13.02
CA GLU A 24 13.64 10.40 12.28
C GLU A 24 13.14 10.96 10.94
N ASP A 25 12.12 10.33 10.32
CA ASP A 25 11.58 10.77 9.03
C ASP A 25 10.69 12.01 9.15
N HIS A 26 10.18 12.33 10.35
CA HIS A 26 9.36 13.53 10.55
C HIS A 26 10.07 14.81 10.17
N ILE A 27 11.41 14.84 10.19
CA ILE A 27 12.19 16.04 9.76
C ILE A 27 12.09 16.29 8.26
N ILE A 28 11.77 15.26 7.47
CA ILE A 28 11.70 15.34 6.01
C ILE A 28 10.36 15.97 5.57
N HIS A 29 9.26 15.53 6.18
CA HIS A 29 7.91 15.97 5.79
C HIS A 29 7.34 17.10 6.63
N GLY A 30 7.83 17.24 7.86
CA GLY A 30 7.25 18.17 8.84
C GLY A 30 8.05 19.46 9.04
N GLY A 31 9.14 19.68 8.31
CA GLY A 31 9.97 20.86 8.50
C GLY A 31 10.36 21.05 9.98
N HIS A 32 10.27 22.29 10.48
CA HIS A 32 10.60 22.60 11.87
C HIS A 32 9.71 21.93 12.91
N GLU A 33 8.41 21.79 12.62
CA GLU A 33 7.47 21.06 13.50
C GLU A 33 7.81 19.57 13.55
N GLY A 34 8.27 19.01 12.42
CA GLY A 34 8.75 17.64 12.34
C GLY A 34 10.00 17.42 13.17
N VAL A 35 10.95 18.35 13.14
CA VAL A 35 12.17 18.32 13.98
C VAL A 35 11.78 18.36 15.47
N ALA A 36 10.90 19.30 15.85
CA ALA A 36 10.45 19.43 17.23
C ALA A 36 9.71 18.15 17.69
N HIS A 37 8.82 17.61 16.85
CA HIS A 37 8.10 16.38 17.16
C HIS A 37 9.04 15.17 17.34
N ALA A 38 10.03 15.00 16.46
CA ALA A 38 11.01 13.93 16.55
C ALA A 38 11.84 14.02 17.83
N ALA A 39 12.38 15.22 18.13
CA ALA A 39 13.18 15.45 19.32
C ALA A 39 12.37 15.24 20.61
N ASP A 40 11.20 15.82 20.71
CA ASP A 40 10.32 15.69 21.86
C ASP A 40 9.87 14.24 22.10
N THR A 41 9.57 13.51 21.01
CA THR A 41 9.19 12.10 21.11
C THR A 41 10.34 11.25 21.66
N LEU A 42 11.57 11.46 21.16
CA LEU A 42 12.76 10.75 21.64
C LEU A 42 13.08 11.10 23.09
N ASN A 43 12.96 12.38 23.47
CA ASN A 43 13.13 12.82 24.86
C ASN A 43 12.09 12.18 25.79
N ASP A 44 10.84 12.12 25.40
CA ASP A 44 9.78 11.47 26.19
C ASP A 44 10.06 9.97 26.38
N VAL A 45 10.55 9.28 25.35
CA VAL A 45 10.95 7.86 25.44
C VAL A 45 12.15 7.70 26.37
N HIS A 46 13.14 8.57 26.29
CA HIS A 46 14.31 8.59 27.20
C HIS A 46 13.86 8.84 28.65
N ASP A 47 12.97 9.80 28.89
CA ASP A 47 12.42 10.08 30.22
C ASP A 47 11.64 8.88 30.76
N PHE A 48 10.82 8.21 29.94
CA PHE A 48 10.12 6.98 30.30
C PHE A 48 11.11 5.88 30.77
N LEU A 49 12.20 5.67 30.03
CA LEU A 49 13.24 4.69 30.37
C LEU A 49 14.01 5.05 31.64
N ASN A 50 13.98 6.31 32.06
CA ASN A 50 14.50 6.79 33.36
C ASN A 50 13.43 6.79 34.47
N GLY A 51 12.26 6.21 34.27
CA GLY A 51 11.17 6.12 35.26
C GLY A 51 10.41 7.42 35.46
N LYS A 52 10.55 8.41 34.57
CA LYS A 52 9.80 9.67 34.64
C LYS A 52 8.44 9.53 33.95
N LYS A 53 7.43 10.21 34.45
CA LYS A 53 6.13 10.32 33.79
C LYS A 53 6.24 11.15 32.53
N THR A 54 5.75 10.63 31.40
CA THR A 54 5.73 11.32 30.11
C THR A 54 4.30 11.41 29.56
N LYS A 55 4.11 12.28 28.56
CA LYS A 55 2.84 12.37 27.81
C LYS A 55 2.77 11.38 26.65
N THR A 56 3.87 10.71 26.35
CA THR A 56 3.99 9.77 25.25
C THR A 56 3.65 8.37 25.75
N LYS A 57 2.68 7.74 25.09
CA LYS A 57 2.35 6.33 25.28
C LYS A 57 3.29 5.50 24.39
N ILE A 58 3.87 4.45 24.95
CA ILE A 58 4.75 3.55 24.22
C ILE A 58 4.08 2.19 24.11
N THR A 59 3.98 1.66 22.89
CA THR A 59 3.42 0.33 22.62
C THR A 59 4.44 -0.52 21.88
N GLN A 60 4.50 -1.81 22.21
CA GLN A 60 5.27 -2.78 21.44
C GLN A 60 4.59 -3.00 20.09
N LYS A 61 5.36 -2.99 19.01
CA LYS A 61 4.89 -3.33 17.68
C LYS A 61 5.02 -4.84 17.48
N TYR A 62 3.88 -5.50 17.36
CA TYR A 62 3.83 -6.93 17.05
C TYR A 62 3.78 -7.13 15.52
N ASP A 63 4.38 -8.23 15.04
CA ASP A 63 4.39 -8.61 13.62
C ASP A 63 3.18 -9.49 13.30
N GLY A 64 1.97 -8.94 13.52
CA GLY A 64 0.70 -9.64 13.29
C GLY A 64 0.21 -9.53 11.84
N ALA A 65 -0.52 -10.53 11.37
CA ALA A 65 -1.17 -10.53 10.05
C ALA A 65 -2.37 -11.51 10.00
N PRO A 66 -3.44 -11.16 9.29
CA PRO A 66 -3.71 -9.89 8.62
C PRO A 66 -4.08 -8.77 9.58
N SER A 67 -3.92 -7.54 9.13
CA SER A 67 -4.50 -6.38 9.81
C SER A 67 -5.98 -6.28 9.46
N ILE A 68 -6.85 -6.26 10.46
CA ILE A 68 -8.31 -6.21 10.29
C ILE A 68 -8.93 -4.98 10.93
N VAL A 69 -9.97 -4.49 10.29
CA VAL A 69 -10.87 -3.44 10.81
C VAL A 69 -12.16 -4.13 11.25
N PHE A 70 -12.62 -3.84 12.46
CA PHE A 70 -13.79 -4.47 13.03
C PHE A 70 -14.55 -3.54 13.98
N GLY A 71 -15.80 -3.85 14.23
CA GLY A 71 -16.60 -3.10 15.18
C GLY A 71 -18.05 -2.91 14.75
N ILE A 72 -18.70 -1.90 15.32
CA ILE A 72 -20.10 -1.57 15.00
C ILE A 72 -20.09 -0.52 13.88
N ASN A 73 -20.67 -0.88 12.74
CA ASN A 73 -20.80 0.08 11.63
C ASN A 73 -21.79 1.17 12.03
N PRO A 74 -21.38 2.45 12.04
CA PRO A 74 -22.23 3.56 12.46
C PRO A 74 -23.42 3.80 11.53
N GLU A 75 -23.40 3.27 10.30
CA GLU A 75 -24.46 3.45 9.31
C GLU A 75 -25.68 2.52 9.56
N ASN A 76 -25.44 1.33 10.13
CA ASN A 76 -26.50 0.31 10.27
C ASN A 76 -26.52 -0.40 11.62
N GLY A 77 -25.58 -0.07 12.52
CA GLY A 77 -25.53 -0.65 13.86
C GLY A 77 -25.10 -2.13 13.93
N LYS A 78 -24.69 -2.73 12.79
CA LYS A 78 -24.27 -4.15 12.77
C LYS A 78 -22.77 -4.28 13.03
N PHE A 79 -22.41 -5.37 13.71
CA PHE A 79 -21.02 -5.75 13.81
C PHE A 79 -20.48 -6.21 12.46
N PHE A 80 -19.23 -5.84 12.15
CA PHE A 80 -18.57 -6.21 10.91
C PHE A 80 -17.09 -6.51 11.13
N VAL A 81 -16.51 -7.25 10.18
CA VAL A 81 -15.08 -7.38 9.98
C VAL A 81 -14.71 -7.03 8.55
N ALA A 82 -13.54 -6.42 8.37
CA ALA A 82 -13.04 -6.04 7.05
C ALA A 82 -11.50 -5.96 7.08
N SER A 83 -10.89 -5.95 5.90
CA SER A 83 -9.53 -5.47 5.73
C SER A 83 -9.52 -3.93 5.64
N LYS A 84 -8.34 -3.34 5.40
CA LYS A 84 -8.23 -1.89 5.11
C LYS A 84 -9.15 -1.41 3.97
N SER A 85 -9.69 -2.33 3.17
CA SER A 85 -10.69 -2.03 2.13
C SER A 85 -12.00 -1.44 2.67
N ALA A 86 -12.27 -1.50 3.98
CA ALA A 86 -13.42 -0.85 4.63
C ALA A 86 -13.51 0.66 4.34
N PHE A 87 -12.35 1.30 4.08
CA PHE A 87 -12.26 2.75 3.85
C PHE A 87 -12.10 3.12 2.37
N ASN A 88 -12.17 2.16 1.47
CA ASN A 88 -12.10 2.40 0.03
C ASN A 88 -13.41 3.01 -0.49
N LYS A 89 -13.35 3.64 -1.65
CA LYS A 89 -14.54 4.15 -2.36
C LYS A 89 -15.62 3.09 -2.59
N ASN A 90 -15.21 1.82 -2.79
CA ASN A 90 -16.07 0.64 -2.84
C ASN A 90 -15.64 -0.28 -1.69
N PRO A 91 -16.18 -0.08 -0.48
CA PRO A 91 -15.73 -0.81 0.70
C PRO A 91 -16.16 -2.28 0.64
N LYS A 92 -15.26 -3.17 1.09
CA LYS A 92 -15.57 -4.57 1.31
C LYS A 92 -15.79 -4.77 2.81
N ILE A 93 -17.04 -4.76 3.21
CA ILE A 93 -17.47 -4.91 4.61
C ILE A 93 -18.18 -6.25 4.73
N ASN A 94 -17.86 -7.03 5.74
CA ASN A 94 -18.41 -8.37 5.92
C ASN A 94 -19.20 -8.43 7.23
N TYR A 95 -20.49 -8.72 7.14
CA TYR A 95 -21.40 -8.89 8.28
C TYR A 95 -21.72 -10.36 8.53
N THR A 96 -21.51 -11.21 7.51
CA THR A 96 -21.80 -12.65 7.55
C THR A 96 -20.64 -13.44 6.93
N PRO A 97 -20.55 -14.76 7.21
CA PRO A 97 -19.60 -15.63 6.54
C PRO A 97 -19.73 -15.63 5.00
N GLU A 98 -20.93 -15.46 4.48
CA GLU A 98 -21.21 -15.39 3.04
C GLU A 98 -20.63 -14.12 2.42
N ASP A 99 -20.70 -12.99 3.13
CA ASP A 99 -20.05 -11.73 2.70
C ASP A 99 -18.53 -11.92 2.59
N ILE A 100 -17.93 -12.66 3.53
CA ILE A 100 -16.50 -12.96 3.53
C ILE A 100 -16.13 -13.79 2.30
N GLU A 101 -16.90 -14.83 2.00
CA GLU A 101 -16.68 -15.66 0.81
C GLU A 101 -16.84 -14.85 -0.48
N ALA A 102 -17.88 -14.03 -0.57
CA ALA A 102 -18.14 -13.20 -1.73
C ALA A 102 -17.02 -12.17 -1.99
N ASN A 103 -16.49 -11.56 -0.91
CA ASN A 103 -15.48 -10.52 -1.00
C ASN A 103 -14.04 -11.04 -1.07
N HIS A 104 -13.76 -12.21 -0.47
CA HIS A 104 -12.41 -12.71 -0.22
C HIS A 104 -12.19 -14.18 -0.59
N GLY A 105 -13.17 -14.89 -1.18
CA GLY A 105 -13.09 -16.31 -1.51
C GLY A 105 -11.89 -16.72 -2.36
N HIS A 106 -11.21 -15.74 -3.00
CA HIS A 106 -9.95 -15.95 -3.73
C HIS A 106 -8.72 -16.15 -2.81
N ALA A 107 -8.87 -15.98 -1.48
CA ALA A 107 -7.80 -16.05 -0.49
C ALA A 107 -8.26 -16.88 0.74
N PRO A 108 -8.25 -18.25 0.65
CA PRO A 108 -8.81 -19.13 1.68
C PRO A 108 -8.27 -18.88 3.10
N GLY A 109 -6.97 -18.65 3.23
CA GLY A 109 -6.35 -18.33 4.53
C GLY A 109 -6.85 -17.02 5.14
N LEU A 110 -7.14 -15.99 4.33
CA LEU A 110 -7.77 -14.75 4.80
C LEU A 110 -9.25 -14.99 5.17
N VAL A 111 -9.97 -15.79 4.39
CA VAL A 111 -11.36 -16.16 4.65
C VAL A 111 -11.50 -16.83 6.01
N ALA A 112 -10.67 -17.83 6.32
CA ALA A 112 -10.69 -18.53 7.61
C ALA A 112 -10.45 -17.54 8.77
N LYS A 113 -9.44 -16.68 8.67
CA LYS A 113 -9.11 -15.68 9.69
C LYS A 113 -10.21 -14.62 9.88
N LEU A 114 -10.84 -14.16 8.80
CA LEU A 114 -11.96 -13.21 8.91
C LEU A 114 -13.21 -13.87 9.50
N LYS A 115 -13.49 -15.14 9.21
CA LYS A 115 -14.60 -15.87 9.83
C LYS A 115 -14.38 -16.04 11.34
N ALA A 116 -13.19 -16.46 11.74
CA ALA A 116 -12.84 -16.54 13.17
C ALA A 116 -12.96 -15.18 13.86
N ALA A 117 -12.51 -14.09 13.22
CA ALA A 117 -12.65 -12.74 13.74
C ALA A 117 -14.11 -12.30 13.86
N LEU A 118 -14.97 -12.65 12.88
CA LEU A 118 -16.40 -12.32 12.88
C LEU A 118 -17.13 -13.02 14.03
N GLU A 119 -16.73 -14.25 14.37
CA GLU A 119 -17.30 -15.05 15.47
C GLU A 119 -16.80 -14.60 16.84
N GLU A 120 -15.50 -14.33 16.97
CA GLU A 120 -14.85 -14.16 18.27
C GLU A 120 -14.83 -12.69 18.74
N LEU A 121 -14.58 -11.71 17.87
CA LEU A 121 -14.39 -10.32 18.28
C LEU A 121 -15.64 -9.62 18.85
N PRO A 122 -16.89 -9.98 18.51
CA PRO A 122 -18.05 -9.42 19.20
C PRO A 122 -18.03 -9.61 20.72
N LYS A 123 -17.41 -10.70 21.21
CA LYS A 123 -17.34 -11.06 22.63
C LYS A 123 -16.53 -10.06 23.46
N ILE A 124 -15.56 -9.40 22.86
CA ILE A 124 -14.69 -8.43 23.54
C ILE A 124 -15.03 -6.97 23.25
N MET A 125 -16.05 -6.70 22.44
CA MET A 125 -16.39 -5.32 22.06
C MET A 125 -16.70 -4.46 23.30
N PRO A 126 -16.18 -3.21 23.35
CA PRO A 126 -16.60 -2.26 24.37
C PRO A 126 -18.11 -2.05 24.37
N LYS A 127 -18.73 -1.88 25.55
CA LYS A 127 -20.18 -1.66 25.69
C LYS A 127 -20.69 -0.47 24.87
N LYS A 128 -19.85 0.54 24.66
CA LYS A 128 -20.17 1.73 23.85
C LYS A 128 -20.05 1.48 22.33
N GLY A 129 -19.66 0.26 21.92
CA GLY A 129 -19.33 -0.03 20.54
C GLY A 129 -18.06 0.69 20.08
N GLY A 130 -17.99 0.98 18.78
CA GLY A 130 -16.86 1.66 18.16
C GLY A 130 -16.34 0.89 16.95
N VAL A 131 -15.38 1.49 16.24
CA VAL A 131 -14.66 0.85 15.11
C VAL A 131 -13.18 0.84 15.46
N TYR A 132 -12.56 -0.31 15.32
CA TYR A 132 -11.18 -0.56 15.74
C TYR A 132 -10.40 -1.22 14.62
N GLN A 133 -9.08 -1.16 14.71
CA GLN A 133 -8.18 -1.94 13.90
C GLN A 133 -7.16 -2.63 14.79
N GLY A 134 -6.88 -3.88 14.44
CA GLY A 134 -5.87 -4.67 15.09
C GLY A 134 -5.21 -5.63 14.14
N ASP A 135 -4.08 -6.18 14.56
CA ASP A 135 -3.35 -7.19 13.81
C ASP A 135 -3.63 -8.56 14.46
N LEU A 136 -4.10 -9.52 13.65
CA LEU A 136 -4.30 -10.89 14.14
C LEU A 136 -2.96 -11.54 14.44
N MET A 137 -2.87 -12.14 15.60
CA MET A 137 -1.68 -12.87 16.03
C MET A 137 -1.81 -14.36 15.77
N PHE A 138 -2.99 -14.93 16.02
CA PHE A 138 -3.27 -16.33 15.75
C PHE A 138 -4.78 -16.60 15.75
N THR A 139 -5.16 -17.66 15.07
CA THR A 139 -6.39 -18.43 15.31
C THR A 139 -6.02 -19.73 16.04
N LYS A 140 -7.00 -20.49 16.51
CA LYS A 140 -6.74 -21.78 17.18
C LYS A 140 -5.85 -22.72 16.36
N ASP A 141 -6.06 -22.71 15.06
CA ASP A 141 -5.35 -23.58 14.10
C ASP A 141 -3.90 -23.13 13.85
N ASP A 142 -3.58 -21.86 14.12
CA ASP A 142 -2.22 -21.32 13.99
C ASP A 142 -1.32 -21.67 15.19
N VAL A 143 -1.88 -22.17 16.30
CA VAL A 143 -1.14 -22.42 17.54
C VAL A 143 -0.57 -23.84 17.58
N THR A 144 0.74 -23.92 17.73
CA THR A 144 1.46 -25.19 17.92
C THR A 144 1.73 -25.43 19.40
N ASP A 145 1.39 -26.63 19.89
CA ASP A 145 1.73 -27.10 21.23
C ASP A 145 3.11 -27.78 21.21
N ASN A 146 4.09 -27.21 21.89
CA ASN A 146 5.45 -27.71 21.96
C ASN A 146 5.74 -28.47 23.29
N GLY A 147 4.71 -28.94 23.98
CA GLY A 147 4.85 -29.59 25.32
C GLY A 147 4.84 -28.58 26.45
N ASP A 148 5.92 -27.85 26.67
CA ASP A 148 6.04 -26.85 27.76
C ASP A 148 5.59 -25.45 27.36
N SER A 149 5.39 -25.19 26.09
CA SER A 149 5.06 -23.88 25.52
C SER A 149 4.08 -23.97 24.36
N TYR A 150 3.46 -22.83 24.05
CA TYR A 150 2.71 -22.61 22.81
C TYR A 150 3.47 -21.68 21.92
N SER A 151 3.45 -21.94 20.59
CA SER A 151 4.04 -21.04 19.60
C SER A 151 3.08 -20.76 18.43
N PHE A 152 3.24 -19.59 17.81
CA PHE A 152 2.50 -19.16 16.62
C PHE A 152 3.34 -18.18 15.81
N THR A 153 3.13 -18.16 14.49
CA THR A 153 3.90 -17.33 13.55
C THR A 153 2.93 -16.58 12.65
N PRO A 154 2.45 -15.38 13.06
CA PRO A 154 1.46 -14.63 12.28
C PRO A 154 1.99 -14.13 10.94
N ASN A 155 3.27 -13.75 10.88
CA ASN A 155 3.93 -13.26 9.67
C ASN A 155 5.39 -13.75 9.62
N THR A 156 6.34 -12.98 10.14
CA THR A 156 7.78 -13.32 10.07
C THR A 156 8.31 -13.82 11.40
N ILE A 157 7.84 -13.26 12.49
CA ILE A 157 8.28 -13.58 13.85
C ILE A 157 7.46 -14.73 14.42
N THR A 158 8.14 -15.73 14.97
CA THR A 158 7.52 -16.76 15.81
C THR A 158 7.51 -16.26 17.25
N TYR A 159 6.34 -16.28 17.86
CA TYR A 159 6.10 -15.95 19.27
C TYR A 159 5.91 -17.24 20.05
N THR A 160 6.67 -17.42 21.12
CA THR A 160 6.59 -18.59 21.99
C THR A 160 6.32 -18.15 23.44
N ALA A 161 5.30 -18.73 24.06
CA ALA A 161 4.93 -18.47 25.46
C ALA A 161 4.96 -19.76 26.29
N ASP A 162 5.67 -19.74 27.42
CA ASP A 162 5.69 -20.81 28.38
C ASP A 162 4.26 -21.03 28.96
N LYS A 163 3.79 -22.27 29.05
CA LYS A 163 2.46 -22.62 29.57
C LYS A 163 2.25 -22.22 31.05
N LYS A 164 3.33 -22.12 31.82
CA LYS A 164 3.28 -21.64 33.21
C LYS A 164 3.12 -20.13 33.30
N HIS A 165 3.54 -19.40 32.27
CA HIS A 165 3.39 -17.95 32.19
C HIS A 165 1.93 -17.55 31.91
N PRO A 166 1.43 -16.41 32.41
CA PRO A 166 0.06 -15.95 32.14
C PRO A 166 -0.28 -15.87 30.66
N GLN A 167 0.68 -15.42 29.82
CA GLN A 167 0.48 -15.35 28.35
C GLN A 167 0.28 -16.73 27.73
N GLY A 168 1.08 -17.74 28.12
CA GLY A 168 0.91 -19.10 27.61
C GLY A 168 -0.44 -19.71 27.97
N ARG A 169 -0.92 -19.50 29.21
CA ARG A 169 -2.27 -19.95 29.61
C ARG A 169 -3.37 -19.30 28.76
N LYS A 170 -3.25 -17.99 28.44
CA LYS A 170 -4.19 -17.28 27.58
C LYS A 170 -4.13 -17.78 26.14
N VAL A 171 -2.93 -18.00 25.59
CA VAL A 171 -2.76 -18.57 24.23
C VAL A 171 -3.41 -19.95 24.13
N GLY A 172 -3.20 -20.82 25.15
CA GLY A 172 -3.78 -22.16 25.15
C GLY A 172 -5.31 -22.20 25.22
N ALA A 173 -5.92 -21.21 25.90
CA ALA A 173 -7.37 -21.11 26.09
C ALA A 173 -8.08 -20.43 24.91
N ALA A 174 -7.40 -19.51 24.20
CA ALA A 174 -8.02 -18.66 23.20
C ALA A 174 -8.22 -19.36 21.85
N ASN A 175 -9.33 -19.01 21.20
CA ASN A 175 -9.59 -19.34 19.79
C ASN A 175 -8.97 -18.31 18.85
N LEU A 176 -8.74 -17.08 19.35
CA LEU A 176 -8.22 -15.97 18.56
C LEU A 176 -7.34 -15.05 19.43
N GLY A 177 -6.17 -14.68 18.89
CA GLY A 177 -5.27 -13.68 19.45
C GLY A 177 -5.21 -12.43 18.58
N ILE A 178 -5.31 -11.25 19.20
CA ILE A 178 -5.29 -9.96 18.50
C ILE A 178 -4.55 -8.89 19.29
N VAL A 179 -3.83 -8.01 18.59
CA VAL A 179 -3.29 -6.76 19.13
C VAL A 179 -4.10 -5.59 18.57
N ILE A 180 -4.84 -4.88 19.40
CA ILE A 180 -5.67 -3.74 18.97
C ILE A 180 -4.86 -2.46 19.20
N HIS A 181 -4.61 -1.72 18.11
CA HIS A 181 -3.70 -0.57 18.13
C HIS A 181 -4.30 0.73 17.61
N THR A 182 -5.48 0.69 16.97
CA THR A 182 -6.12 1.89 16.39
C THR A 182 -7.62 1.85 16.67
N LYS A 183 -8.17 2.99 17.03
CA LYS A 183 -9.58 3.27 17.11
C LYS A 183 -9.94 4.29 16.02
N TYR A 184 -11.10 4.14 15.44
CA TYR A 184 -11.61 5.10 14.45
C TYR A 184 -12.66 5.99 15.08
N VAL A 185 -12.51 7.30 14.92
CA VAL A 185 -13.41 8.31 15.48
C VAL A 185 -14.01 9.16 14.36
N GLY A 186 -15.29 9.49 14.48
CA GLY A 186 -15.97 10.37 13.52
C GLY A 186 -15.42 11.80 13.59
N ILE A 187 -15.39 12.49 12.46
CA ILE A 187 -15.10 13.92 12.38
C ILE A 187 -16.34 14.65 12.90
N ARG A 188 -16.17 15.61 13.83
CA ARG A 188 -17.29 16.39 14.38
C ARG A 188 -18.15 16.99 13.26
N GLY A 189 -19.44 16.65 13.24
CA GLY A 189 -20.40 17.11 12.24
C GLY A 189 -20.66 16.17 11.05
N HIS A 190 -19.89 15.06 10.91
CA HIS A 190 -20.09 14.03 9.87
C HIS A 190 -20.25 12.66 10.53
N HIS A 191 -21.46 12.29 10.90
CA HIS A 191 -21.66 11.26 11.91
C HIS A 191 -21.90 9.84 11.39
N THR A 192 -21.73 9.52 10.12
CA THR A 192 -22.42 8.28 9.79
C THR A 192 -21.75 7.34 8.78
N LYS A 193 -20.55 7.64 8.28
CA LYS A 193 -19.93 6.76 7.30
C LYS A 193 -18.53 6.38 7.72
N LEU A 194 -18.18 5.10 7.53
CA LEU A 194 -16.81 4.60 7.76
C LEU A 194 -15.76 5.42 6.99
N GLU A 195 -16.10 5.82 5.76
CA GLU A 195 -15.22 6.63 4.93
C GLU A 195 -14.86 8.01 5.54
N ASN A 196 -15.65 8.50 6.51
CA ASN A 196 -15.46 9.79 7.18
C ASN A 196 -14.81 9.69 8.57
N MET A 197 -14.36 8.49 8.95
CA MET A 197 -13.67 8.27 10.21
C MET A 197 -12.17 8.52 10.06
N ARG A 198 -11.53 8.99 11.13
CA ARG A 198 -10.07 9.16 11.22
C ARG A 198 -9.48 8.19 12.25
N ALA A 199 -8.23 7.82 12.04
CA ALA A 199 -7.51 6.98 12.98
C ALA A 199 -7.13 7.77 14.25
N ASP A 200 -7.32 7.14 15.40
CA ASP A 200 -6.86 7.57 16.72
C ASP A 200 -6.08 6.42 17.35
N PHE A 201 -4.81 6.65 17.64
CA PHE A 201 -3.89 5.63 18.15
C PHE A 201 -3.94 5.51 19.68
N ASN A 202 -4.73 6.34 20.35
CA ASN A 202 -4.96 6.26 21.79
C ASN A 202 -6.11 5.28 22.09
N VAL A 203 -5.86 4.00 21.91
CA VAL A 203 -6.81 2.96 22.27
C VAL A 203 -6.80 2.77 23.79
N ASP A 204 -7.98 2.82 24.37
CA ASP A 204 -8.19 2.44 25.77
C ASP A 204 -8.36 0.90 25.83
N GLN A 205 -7.29 0.21 26.20
CA GLN A 205 -7.25 -1.26 26.24
C GLN A 205 -8.19 -1.83 27.29
N ASP A 206 -8.43 -1.11 28.38
CA ASP A 206 -9.28 -1.55 29.49
C ASP A 206 -10.78 -1.41 29.18
N SER A 207 -11.13 -0.69 28.12
CA SER A 207 -12.53 -0.55 27.68
C SER A 207 -13.12 -1.84 27.08
N PHE A 208 -12.26 -2.76 26.63
CA PHE A 208 -12.68 -4.03 26.03
C PHE A 208 -13.17 -5.03 27.09
N GLN A 209 -14.19 -5.78 26.73
CA GLN A 209 -14.68 -6.86 27.59
C GLN A 209 -13.67 -8.02 27.58
N GLN A 210 -13.60 -8.75 28.68
CA GLN A 210 -12.74 -9.92 28.78
C GLN A 210 -13.53 -11.18 28.42
N ASP A 211 -12.96 -11.98 27.52
CA ASP A 211 -13.47 -13.29 27.14
C ASP A 211 -12.32 -14.31 27.09
N PRO A 212 -12.48 -15.52 27.66
CA PRO A 212 -11.39 -16.50 27.69
C PRO A 212 -11.01 -17.05 26.32
N HIS A 213 -11.91 -16.96 25.34
CA HIS A 213 -11.67 -17.43 23.96
C HIS A 213 -11.00 -16.37 23.07
N VAL A 214 -10.85 -15.13 23.57
CA VAL A 214 -10.15 -14.06 22.83
C VAL A 214 -8.99 -13.52 23.64
N HIS A 215 -7.79 -13.78 23.17
CA HIS A 215 -6.61 -13.20 23.80
C HIS A 215 -6.31 -11.82 23.20
N GLN A 216 -6.87 -10.76 23.82
CA GLN A 216 -6.44 -9.38 23.54
C GLN A 216 -5.06 -9.16 24.16
N ILE A 217 -4.04 -9.11 23.31
CA ILE A 217 -2.66 -8.84 23.74
C ILE A 217 -2.52 -7.32 23.93
N ASN A 218 -2.26 -6.89 25.16
CA ASN A 218 -2.03 -5.47 25.44
C ASN A 218 -0.64 -5.06 24.93
N PRO A 219 -0.53 -4.14 23.95
CA PRO A 219 0.75 -3.71 23.44
C PRO A 219 1.46 -2.67 24.31
N GLU A 220 0.84 -2.12 25.36
CA GLU A 220 1.42 -1.05 26.16
C GLU A 220 2.65 -1.51 26.95
N VAL A 221 3.74 -0.77 26.81
CA VAL A 221 4.94 -0.95 27.62
C VAL A 221 4.76 -0.22 28.94
N GLN A 222 4.71 -0.96 30.03
CA GLN A 222 4.43 -0.42 31.38
C GLN A 222 5.69 0.14 32.05
N ALA A 223 6.85 -0.42 31.76
CA ALA A 223 8.12 -0.02 32.34
C ALA A 223 9.29 -0.31 31.39
N GLY A 224 10.36 0.41 31.55
CA GLY A 224 11.60 0.20 30.83
C GLY A 224 12.78 0.77 31.62
N LYS A 225 14.01 0.36 31.27
CA LYS A 225 15.24 0.84 31.90
C LYS A 225 16.31 1.09 30.87
N ILE A 226 17.01 2.23 31.03
CA ILE A 226 18.19 2.58 30.22
C ILE A 226 19.46 2.44 31.08
N THR A 227 20.51 1.86 30.54
CA THR A 227 21.81 1.79 31.19
C THR A 227 22.54 3.13 31.12
N PRO A 228 23.53 3.40 32.03
CA PRO A 228 24.36 4.60 31.94
C PRO A 228 25.08 4.77 30.61
N LEU A 229 25.52 3.66 29.98
CA LEU A 229 26.18 3.68 28.69
C LEU A 229 25.21 4.09 27.55
N GLU A 230 24.04 3.48 27.49
CA GLU A 230 23.01 3.81 26.50
C GLU A 230 22.54 5.26 26.66
N ARG A 231 22.39 5.72 27.92
CA ARG A 231 22.07 7.13 28.21
C ARG A 231 23.10 8.06 27.61
N LYS A 232 24.39 7.82 27.87
CA LYS A 232 25.50 8.63 27.33
C LYS A 232 25.53 8.59 25.80
N GLN A 233 25.24 7.44 25.18
CA GLN A 233 25.13 7.32 23.71
C GLN A 233 23.97 8.13 23.16
N TYR A 234 22.79 8.02 23.77
CA TYR A 234 21.62 8.81 23.42
C TYR A 234 21.88 10.31 23.48
N GLU A 235 22.43 10.77 24.61
CA GLU A 235 22.80 12.17 24.84
C GLU A 235 23.75 12.69 23.76
N LYS A 236 24.79 11.93 23.42
CA LYS A 236 25.73 12.26 22.36
C LYS A 236 25.02 12.45 21.01
N TYR A 237 24.13 11.54 20.63
CA TYR A 237 23.46 11.61 19.34
C TYR A 237 22.43 12.74 19.30
N MET A 238 21.72 13.00 20.38
CA MET A 238 20.80 14.13 20.50
C MET A 238 21.57 15.46 20.46
N GLN A 239 22.76 15.55 21.07
CA GLN A 239 23.61 16.72 20.97
C GLN A 239 24.07 16.96 19.53
N GLU A 240 24.53 15.89 18.82
CA GLU A 240 24.88 15.98 17.40
C GLU A 240 23.73 16.48 16.53
N ALA A 241 22.52 16.00 16.75
CA ALA A 241 21.32 16.48 16.05
C ALA A 241 21.03 17.96 16.36
N THR A 242 21.13 18.35 17.64
CA THR A 242 20.90 19.72 18.12
C THR A 242 21.91 20.70 17.52
N ASP A 243 23.20 20.37 17.55
CA ASP A 243 24.27 21.21 17.02
C ASP A 243 24.13 21.38 15.50
N THR A 244 23.78 20.30 14.80
CA THR A 244 23.51 20.33 13.36
C THR A 244 22.34 21.26 13.04
N TYR A 245 21.24 21.16 13.79
CA TYR A 245 20.09 22.03 13.61
C TYR A 245 20.39 23.48 13.99
N ALA A 246 21.08 23.72 15.10
CA ALA A 246 21.41 25.05 15.57
C ALA A 246 22.36 25.83 14.63
N GLY A 247 23.20 25.11 13.90
CA GLY A 247 24.08 25.67 12.89
C GLY A 247 23.40 26.08 11.58
N GLN A 248 22.09 25.81 11.42
CA GLN A 248 21.37 26.07 10.18
C GLN A 248 20.53 27.35 10.22
N HIS A 249 20.36 27.97 9.05
CA HIS A 249 19.34 29.00 8.88
C HIS A 249 17.93 28.38 8.96
N PRO A 250 16.93 29.07 9.55
CA PRO A 250 15.56 28.53 9.66
C PRO A 250 14.95 28.04 8.34
N ASP A 251 15.28 28.69 7.22
CA ASP A 251 14.74 28.34 5.90
C ASP A 251 15.40 27.12 5.24
N ASN A 252 16.45 26.56 5.85
CA ASN A 252 17.24 25.46 5.25
C ASN A 252 16.40 24.17 5.06
N LEU A 253 15.29 23.99 5.80
CA LEU A 253 14.42 22.83 5.60
C LEU A 253 13.48 22.99 4.40
N ASN A 254 13.27 24.23 3.89
CA ASN A 254 12.43 24.48 2.71
C ASN A 254 13.05 23.90 1.43
N VAL A 255 14.36 23.58 1.44
CA VAL A 255 15.03 22.89 0.30
C VAL A 255 14.46 21.50 0.03
N LEU A 256 13.68 20.93 0.95
CA LEU A 256 13.02 19.64 0.78
C LEU A 256 11.70 19.74 -0.02
N ASP A 257 11.21 20.93 -0.30
CA ASP A 257 9.97 21.12 -1.06
C ASP A 257 10.09 20.44 -2.43
N GLY A 258 9.19 19.48 -2.70
CA GLY A 258 9.22 18.65 -3.90
C GLY A 258 10.25 17.52 -3.90
N HIS A 259 11.11 17.42 -2.88
CA HIS A 259 12.11 16.36 -2.71
C HIS A 259 11.79 15.35 -1.60
N ASP A 260 10.83 15.64 -0.74
CA ASP A 260 10.49 14.89 0.46
C ASP A 260 10.21 13.40 0.18
N ILE A 261 9.30 13.08 -0.76
CA ILE A 261 8.97 11.70 -1.15
C ILE A 261 10.16 10.98 -1.78
N LEU A 262 10.92 11.69 -2.62
CA LEU A 262 12.08 11.13 -3.31
C LEU A 262 13.23 10.86 -2.34
N LEU A 263 13.50 11.77 -1.42
CA LEU A 263 14.52 11.62 -0.39
C LEU A 263 14.19 10.46 0.55
N LYS A 264 12.94 10.34 1.00
CA LYS A 264 12.48 9.20 1.79
C LYS A 264 12.63 7.87 1.03
N THR A 265 12.28 7.85 -0.26
CA THR A 265 12.47 6.66 -1.10
C THR A 265 13.94 6.28 -1.22
N TYR A 266 14.82 7.27 -1.39
CA TYR A 266 16.26 7.06 -1.41
C TYR A 266 16.78 6.51 -0.08
N ILE A 267 16.40 7.11 1.07
CA ILE A 267 16.80 6.63 2.40
C ILE A 267 16.36 5.17 2.59
N ASN A 268 15.14 4.82 2.20
CA ASN A 268 14.67 3.43 2.25
C ASN A 268 15.47 2.49 1.34
N SER A 269 16.01 2.98 0.21
CA SER A 269 16.89 2.15 -0.64
C SER A 269 18.22 1.88 0.03
N THR A 270 18.80 2.87 0.74
CA THR A 270 20.07 2.67 1.45
C THR A 270 19.97 1.68 2.61
N VAL A 271 18.80 1.55 3.23
CA VAL A 271 18.54 0.50 4.23
C VAL A 271 18.64 -0.89 3.60
N ARG A 272 18.10 -1.06 2.37
CA ARG A 272 18.11 -2.35 1.65
C ARG A 272 19.52 -2.79 1.27
N ASP A 273 20.33 -1.88 0.75
CA ASP A 273 21.68 -2.18 0.30
C ASP A 273 22.76 -2.02 1.40
N GLY A 274 22.37 -1.58 2.61
CA GLY A 274 23.24 -1.40 3.76
C GLY A 274 24.18 -0.20 3.64
N SER A 275 23.93 0.70 2.69
CA SER A 275 24.72 1.93 2.52
C SER A 275 24.25 3.05 3.47
N LYS A 276 25.09 4.07 3.63
CA LYS A 276 24.70 5.26 4.39
C LYS A 276 24.12 6.32 3.45
N PRO A 277 23.01 6.97 3.81
CA PRO A 277 22.48 8.09 3.06
C PRO A 277 23.50 9.22 2.93
N SER A 278 23.65 9.78 1.71
CA SER A 278 24.50 10.93 1.42
C SER A 278 23.93 11.75 0.27
N THR A 279 24.25 13.04 0.20
CA THR A 279 23.77 13.92 -0.87
C THR A 279 24.24 13.45 -2.25
N ALA A 280 25.49 13.00 -2.37
CA ALA A 280 26.01 12.41 -3.60
C ALA A 280 25.26 11.11 -4.00
N GLY A 281 24.92 10.26 -3.03
CA GLY A 281 24.10 9.07 -3.25
C GLY A 281 22.69 9.44 -3.67
N TYR A 282 22.11 10.48 -3.11
CA TYR A 282 20.79 10.97 -3.49
C TYR A 282 20.77 11.50 -4.93
N GLN A 283 21.78 12.28 -5.33
CA GLN A 283 21.92 12.73 -6.73
C GLN A 283 22.01 11.55 -7.69
N LYS A 284 22.81 10.53 -7.36
CA LYS A 284 22.90 9.29 -8.16
C LYS A 284 21.58 8.55 -8.25
N PHE A 285 20.84 8.48 -7.14
CA PHE A 285 19.50 7.88 -7.10
C PHE A 285 18.53 8.65 -7.99
N LEU A 286 18.47 9.98 -7.89
CA LEU A 286 17.64 10.84 -8.75
C LEU A 286 17.93 10.59 -10.23
N LYS A 287 19.22 10.68 -10.60
CA LYS A 287 19.65 10.45 -11.98
C LYS A 287 19.18 9.11 -12.50
N LYS A 288 19.44 8.02 -11.78
CA LYS A 288 19.01 6.66 -12.15
C LYS A 288 17.49 6.54 -12.29
N LYS A 289 16.75 7.16 -11.36
CA LYS A 289 15.29 7.14 -11.38
C LYS A 289 14.73 7.87 -12.61
N PHE A 290 15.19 9.09 -12.87
CA PHE A 290 14.76 9.87 -14.03
C PHE A 290 15.17 9.24 -15.36
N GLU A 291 16.38 8.68 -15.48
CA GLU A 291 16.83 7.92 -16.65
C GLU A 291 15.93 6.70 -16.90
N GLY A 292 15.52 5.99 -15.84
CA GLY A 292 14.58 4.88 -15.93
C GLY A 292 13.14 5.31 -16.29
N GLU A 293 12.75 6.56 -16.01
CA GLU A 293 11.48 7.14 -16.47
C GLU A 293 11.61 7.63 -17.93
N LEU A 294 12.72 8.27 -18.29
CA LEU A 294 13.01 8.73 -19.64
C LEU A 294 13.02 7.59 -20.66
N SER A 295 13.63 6.45 -20.32
CA SER A 295 13.68 5.28 -21.20
C SER A 295 12.31 4.70 -21.55
N LYS A 296 11.27 5.02 -20.76
CA LYS A 296 9.89 4.56 -20.99
C LYS A 296 9.06 5.53 -21.82
N LEU A 297 9.54 6.76 -22.04
CA LEU A 297 8.83 7.79 -22.79
C LEU A 297 9.20 7.72 -24.28
N LYS A 298 8.21 7.71 -25.16
CA LYS A 298 8.40 7.63 -26.62
C LYS A 298 8.27 8.97 -27.33
N SER A 299 7.58 9.95 -26.75
CA SER A 299 7.41 11.28 -27.32
C SER A 299 8.60 12.16 -26.99
N GLU A 300 9.27 12.73 -27.98
CA GLU A 300 10.40 13.68 -27.82
C GLU A 300 10.04 14.83 -26.86
N LYS A 301 8.84 15.39 -26.99
CA LYS A 301 8.36 16.46 -26.12
C LYS A 301 8.25 16.00 -24.66
N ALA A 302 7.81 14.76 -24.42
CA ALA A 302 7.72 14.20 -23.06
C ALA A 302 9.12 13.87 -22.52
N GLN A 303 10.02 13.38 -23.36
CA GLN A 303 11.43 13.15 -22.99
C GLN A 303 12.13 14.45 -22.63
N GLN A 304 11.98 15.50 -23.48
CA GLN A 304 12.56 16.81 -23.21
C GLN A 304 12.04 17.38 -21.88
N LYS A 305 10.72 17.35 -21.63
CA LYS A 305 10.15 17.82 -20.37
C LYS A 305 10.71 17.04 -19.17
N LYS A 306 10.82 15.71 -19.29
CA LYS A 306 11.36 14.88 -18.21
C LYS A 306 12.86 15.11 -17.99
N GLN A 307 13.60 15.40 -19.04
CA GLN A 307 15.00 15.80 -18.98
C GLN A 307 15.18 17.12 -18.23
N GLU A 308 14.35 18.13 -18.54
CA GLU A 308 14.32 19.41 -17.85
C GLU A 308 13.98 19.26 -16.34
N GLU A 309 13.02 18.37 -16.02
CA GLU A 309 12.68 18.02 -14.63
C GLU A 309 13.87 17.40 -13.90
N MET A 310 14.60 16.48 -14.55
CA MET A 310 15.80 15.85 -14.01
C MET A 310 16.91 16.88 -13.73
N GLU A 311 17.22 17.72 -14.71
CA GLU A 311 18.25 18.76 -14.62
C GLU A 311 17.93 19.76 -13.52
N THR A 312 16.65 20.16 -13.42
CA THR A 312 16.18 21.06 -12.35
C THR A 312 16.36 20.42 -10.97
N ALA A 313 15.94 19.16 -10.80
CA ALA A 313 16.06 18.45 -9.54
C ALA A 313 17.54 18.25 -9.13
N LEU A 314 18.40 17.85 -10.06
CA LEU A 314 19.83 17.68 -9.79
C LEU A 314 20.54 19.00 -9.48
N SER A 315 20.21 20.08 -10.22
CA SER A 315 20.74 21.42 -9.99
C SER A 315 20.33 21.96 -8.61
N HIS A 316 19.06 21.73 -8.23
CA HIS A 316 18.55 22.11 -6.92
C HIS A 316 19.34 21.44 -5.79
N VAL A 317 19.55 20.11 -5.87
CA VAL A 317 20.31 19.37 -4.86
C VAL A 317 21.80 19.83 -4.83
N GLN A 318 22.37 20.14 -6.01
CA GLN A 318 23.74 20.61 -6.10
C GLN A 318 23.92 22.01 -5.50
N SER A 319 23.03 22.95 -5.79
CA SER A 319 23.09 24.32 -5.27
C SER A 319 22.82 24.40 -3.76
N HIS A 320 22.10 23.42 -3.20
CA HIS A 320 21.77 23.33 -1.78
C HIS A 320 22.46 22.16 -1.07
N LYS A 321 23.63 21.76 -1.58
CA LYS A 321 24.35 20.56 -1.10
C LYS A 321 24.59 20.59 0.41
N GLU A 322 25.01 21.72 0.97
CA GLU A 322 25.28 21.87 2.41
C GLU A 322 24.02 21.66 3.26
N GLN A 323 22.88 22.13 2.79
CA GLN A 323 21.58 21.95 3.46
C GLN A 323 21.18 20.46 3.44
N PHE A 324 21.28 19.80 2.28
CA PHE A 324 21.01 18.36 2.19
C PHE A 324 21.97 17.53 3.04
N ASP A 325 23.27 17.85 3.06
CA ASP A 325 24.27 17.19 3.92
C ASP A 325 23.91 17.35 5.40
N SER A 326 23.48 18.55 5.82
CA SER A 326 23.07 18.83 7.19
C SER A 326 21.79 18.11 7.57
N ILE A 327 20.78 18.07 6.68
CA ILE A 327 19.52 17.34 6.91
C ILE A 327 19.79 15.83 7.07
N LEU A 328 20.62 15.25 6.19
CA LEU A 328 21.00 13.84 6.27
C LEU A 328 21.83 13.53 7.51
N LYS A 329 22.73 14.42 7.93
CA LYS A 329 23.47 14.31 9.18
C LYS A 329 22.54 14.31 10.39
N MET A 330 21.60 15.25 10.46
CA MET A 330 20.61 15.33 11.53
C MET A 330 19.70 14.08 11.56
N HIS A 331 19.22 13.64 10.39
CA HIS A 331 18.43 12.41 10.26
C HIS A 331 19.19 11.19 10.80
N ASN A 332 20.46 11.02 10.43
CA ASN A 332 21.29 9.93 10.91
C ASN A 332 21.55 10.00 12.43
N ALA A 333 21.73 11.19 12.99
CA ALA A 333 21.89 11.37 14.44
C ALA A 333 20.60 10.98 15.19
N LEU A 334 19.43 11.43 14.73
CA LEU A 334 18.13 11.07 15.31
C LEU A 334 17.87 9.56 15.15
N GLN A 335 18.25 8.95 14.03
CA GLN A 335 18.12 7.50 13.84
C GLN A 335 18.97 6.75 14.89
N LYS A 336 20.23 7.13 15.11
CA LYS A 336 21.09 6.49 16.13
C LYS A 336 20.55 6.68 17.55
N ALA A 337 20.03 7.88 17.87
CA ALA A 337 19.37 8.14 19.14
C ALA A 337 18.16 7.22 19.32
N LYS A 338 17.30 7.10 18.30
CA LYS A 338 16.16 6.18 18.26
C LYS A 338 16.60 4.73 18.46
N ASP A 339 17.61 4.26 17.72
CA ASP A 339 18.08 2.87 17.78
C ASP A 339 18.62 2.54 19.18
N THR A 340 19.30 3.49 19.85
CA THR A 340 19.74 3.34 21.24
C THR A 340 18.55 3.13 22.19
N LEU A 341 17.50 3.95 22.07
CA LEU A 341 16.30 3.84 22.90
C LEU A 341 15.47 2.58 22.58
N THR A 342 15.38 2.21 21.29
CA THR A 342 14.70 1.00 20.85
C THR A 342 15.36 -0.26 21.44
N ASN A 343 16.69 -0.30 21.45
CA ASN A 343 17.45 -1.39 22.08
C ASN A 343 17.21 -1.47 23.61
N ALA A 344 17.18 -0.32 24.28
CA ALA A 344 16.87 -0.26 25.72
C ALA A 344 15.45 -0.76 26.02
N LEU A 345 14.47 -0.37 25.21
CA LEU A 345 13.09 -0.87 25.30
C LEU A 345 13.03 -2.38 25.05
N ALA A 346 13.64 -2.88 23.99
CA ALA A 346 13.61 -4.31 23.63
C ALA A 346 14.22 -5.19 24.74
N ARG A 347 15.27 -4.71 25.40
CA ARG A 347 15.91 -5.41 26.50
C ARG A 347 15.09 -5.41 27.80
N SER A 348 14.27 -4.38 28.02
CA SER A 348 13.61 -4.14 29.29
C SER A 348 12.08 -4.30 29.28
N ALA A 349 11.46 -4.38 28.09
CA ALA A 349 10.03 -4.61 27.97
C ALA A 349 9.72 -6.10 28.14
N GLU A 350 8.87 -6.42 29.13
CA GLU A 350 8.40 -7.78 29.39
C GLU A 350 7.09 -8.04 28.63
N SER A 351 7.15 -8.75 27.52
CA SER A 351 5.95 -9.14 26.75
C SER A 351 5.37 -10.50 27.15
N GLY A 352 6.17 -11.32 27.82
CA GLY A 352 5.85 -12.71 28.13
C GLY A 352 5.93 -13.66 26.94
N PHE A 353 6.46 -13.17 25.79
CA PHE A 353 6.75 -13.97 24.61
C PHE A 353 8.26 -13.97 24.33
N LYS A 354 8.81 -15.14 24.05
CA LYS A 354 10.10 -15.25 23.35
C LYS A 354 9.86 -15.10 21.85
N THR A 355 10.74 -14.41 21.17
CA THR A 355 10.63 -14.14 19.73
C THR A 355 11.78 -14.78 18.98
N THR A 356 11.47 -15.49 17.87
CA THR A 356 12.49 -16.09 16.99
C THR A 356 12.16 -15.82 15.53
N ILE A 357 13.19 -15.86 14.70
CA ILE A 357 13.07 -15.83 13.24
C ILE A 357 13.91 -16.98 12.69
N GLY A 358 13.26 -17.95 12.02
CA GLY A 358 13.95 -19.13 11.49
C GLY A 358 14.62 -19.99 12.58
N GLY A 359 14.11 -19.95 13.81
CA GLY A 359 14.66 -20.66 14.97
C GLY A 359 15.69 -19.88 15.78
N GLU A 360 16.24 -18.79 15.25
CA GLU A 360 17.20 -17.92 15.94
C GLU A 360 16.47 -16.88 16.78
N GLU A 361 16.94 -16.63 18.00
CA GLU A 361 16.36 -15.62 18.89
C GLU A 361 16.51 -14.22 18.30
N THR A 362 15.45 -13.43 18.33
CA THR A 362 15.42 -12.07 17.82
C THR A 362 14.76 -11.12 18.82
N LYS A 363 15.04 -9.82 18.66
CA LYS A 363 14.32 -8.78 19.37
C LYS A 363 12.90 -8.64 18.83
N PRO A 364 11.97 -8.00 19.59
CA PRO A 364 10.69 -7.56 19.05
C PRO A 364 10.89 -6.70 17.77
N GLU A 365 9.89 -6.66 16.88
CA GLU A 365 9.96 -5.82 15.66
C GLU A 365 10.31 -4.36 15.97
N GLY A 366 9.87 -3.86 17.12
CA GLY A 366 10.12 -2.51 17.62
C GLY A 366 8.97 -1.99 18.46
N PHE A 367 8.83 -0.67 18.47
CA PHE A 367 7.84 0.02 19.30
C PHE A 367 7.17 1.16 18.49
N VAL A 368 6.06 1.67 19.01
CA VAL A 368 5.40 2.88 18.54
C VAL A 368 5.28 3.85 19.70
N ALA A 369 5.80 5.05 19.55
CA ALA A 369 5.62 6.15 20.49
C ALA A 369 4.48 7.03 20.00
N ILE A 370 3.46 7.25 20.83
CA ILE A 370 2.27 8.05 20.51
C ILE A 370 2.30 9.30 21.37
N ARG A 371 2.66 10.43 20.77
CA ARG A 371 2.75 11.72 21.44
C ARG A 371 1.69 12.66 20.90
N ASN A 372 0.81 13.14 21.79
CA ASN A 372 -0.33 14.01 21.44
C ASN A 372 -1.20 13.44 20.29
N GLY A 373 -1.42 12.11 20.28
CA GLY A 373 -2.18 11.40 19.23
C GLY A 373 -1.41 11.15 17.93
N ARG A 374 -0.19 11.66 17.79
CA ARG A 374 0.67 11.43 16.61
C ARG A 374 1.62 10.27 16.87
N PRO A 375 1.50 9.15 16.12
CA PRO A 375 2.35 7.99 16.28
C PRO A 375 3.67 8.14 15.52
N SER A 376 4.74 7.56 16.07
CA SER A 376 6.07 7.47 15.44
C SER A 376 6.65 6.08 15.66
N LYS A 377 7.19 5.46 14.62
CA LYS A 377 7.89 4.17 14.71
C LYS A 377 9.25 4.31 15.37
N LEU A 378 9.50 3.42 16.30
CA LEU A 378 10.78 3.16 16.93
C LEU A 378 11.23 1.74 16.54
N VAL A 379 11.63 1.56 15.27
CA VAL A 379 12.06 0.28 14.70
C VAL A 379 13.49 0.42 14.20
N ASP A 380 14.34 -0.55 14.51
CA ASP A 380 15.66 -0.62 13.93
C ASP A 380 15.57 -1.02 12.45
N ARG A 381 15.82 -0.03 11.58
CA ARG A 381 15.74 -0.24 10.13
C ARG A 381 16.78 -1.20 9.62
N ALA A 382 17.99 -1.18 10.18
CA ALA A 382 19.09 -2.00 9.69
C ALA A 382 18.88 -3.48 10.06
N GLU A 383 18.38 -3.75 11.25
CA GLU A 383 18.15 -5.10 11.74
C GLU A 383 16.87 -5.70 11.16
N PHE A 384 15.75 -4.99 11.22
CA PHE A 384 14.43 -5.55 10.93
C PHE A 384 13.99 -5.37 9.46
N SER A 385 14.16 -4.16 8.92
CA SER A 385 13.78 -3.92 7.51
C SER A 385 14.71 -4.68 6.57
N ARG A 386 16.00 -4.75 6.88
CA ARG A 386 16.97 -5.52 6.11
C ARG A 386 16.69 -7.01 6.18
N SER A 387 16.35 -7.56 7.35
CA SER A 387 15.95 -8.97 7.50
C SER A 387 14.71 -9.31 6.69
N ASN A 388 13.69 -8.44 6.68
CA ASN A 388 12.51 -8.60 5.84
C ASN A 388 12.82 -8.49 4.34
N PHE A 389 13.75 -7.60 3.96
CA PHE A 389 14.21 -7.50 2.57
C PHE A 389 15.11 -8.67 2.18
N LEU A 390 15.98 -9.13 3.05
CA LEU A 390 16.83 -10.28 2.82
C LEU A 390 16.02 -11.58 2.79
N LYS A 391 14.98 -11.75 3.63
CA LYS A 391 14.06 -12.89 3.49
C LYS A 391 13.32 -12.89 2.15
N GLY A 392 12.85 -11.74 1.69
CA GLY A 392 12.34 -11.62 0.31
C GLY A 392 13.42 -11.90 -0.75
N ALA A 393 14.69 -11.68 -0.45
CA ALA A 393 15.84 -12.01 -1.29
C ALA A 393 16.40 -13.42 -1.00
N PHE A 394 16.36 -13.90 0.24
CA PHE A 394 16.73 -15.27 0.62
C PHE A 394 15.67 -16.29 0.16
N GLN A 395 14.40 -15.92 0.09
CA GLN A 395 13.41 -16.72 -0.65
C GLN A 395 13.68 -16.71 -2.16
N LYS A 396 14.42 -15.73 -2.68
CA LYS A 396 14.95 -15.74 -4.06
C LYS A 396 16.28 -16.48 -4.23
N ASN A 397 17.08 -16.65 -3.16
CA ASN A 397 18.43 -17.20 -3.22
C ASN A 397 18.57 -18.54 -2.48
N ASN A 398 17.57 -18.99 -1.74
CA ASN A 398 17.47 -20.37 -1.24
C ASN A 398 16.55 -21.20 -2.17
N GLU A 399 16.84 -21.18 -3.46
CA GLU A 399 16.82 -22.45 -4.16
C GLU A 399 17.96 -23.27 -3.52
N PRO A 400 17.69 -24.44 -2.93
CA PRO A 400 18.78 -25.35 -2.56
C PRO A 400 19.59 -25.56 -3.84
N GLU A 401 20.92 -25.43 -3.76
CA GLU A 401 21.78 -25.89 -4.85
C GLU A 401 21.27 -27.27 -5.27
N PRO A 402 21.01 -27.50 -6.56
CA PRO A 402 20.47 -28.76 -7.00
C PRO A 402 21.46 -29.84 -6.57
N LEU A 403 20.99 -30.73 -5.69
CA LEU A 403 21.65 -31.99 -5.46
C LEU A 403 21.89 -32.62 -6.84
N PRO A 404 23.09 -33.07 -7.16
CA PRO A 404 23.37 -33.63 -8.48
C PRO A 404 22.47 -34.86 -8.73
N ASN A 405 21.66 -34.79 -9.79
CA ASN A 405 20.74 -35.81 -10.30
C ASN A 405 19.48 -36.10 -9.48
N GLN A 406 18.44 -35.27 -9.68
CA GLN A 406 17.05 -35.71 -9.88
C GLN A 406 16.17 -34.48 -10.07
N ASP A 407 15.43 -34.44 -11.20
CA ASP A 407 14.30 -33.55 -11.52
C ASP A 407 14.54 -32.36 -12.46
N THR A 408 15.03 -32.65 -13.66
CA THR A 408 14.77 -31.77 -14.80
C THR A 408 13.25 -31.72 -15.03
N PRO A 409 12.61 -30.56 -15.14
CA PRO A 409 11.19 -30.47 -15.48
C PRO A 409 10.94 -31.17 -16.83
N THR A 410 9.97 -32.08 -16.88
CA THR A 410 9.73 -32.93 -18.05
C THR A 410 8.44 -32.64 -18.79
N ASN A 411 7.51 -31.88 -18.17
CA ASN A 411 6.18 -31.64 -18.73
C ASN A 411 5.76 -30.17 -18.58
N PRO A 412 6.34 -29.25 -19.39
CA PRO A 412 6.05 -27.83 -19.31
C PRO A 412 4.64 -27.48 -19.78
N MET A 413 4.04 -26.44 -19.14
CA MET A 413 2.80 -25.79 -19.54
C MET A 413 3.04 -24.30 -19.80
N VAL A 414 2.80 -23.84 -21.00
CA VAL A 414 2.89 -22.41 -21.37
C VAL A 414 1.48 -21.83 -21.43
N PHE A 415 1.25 -20.72 -20.73
CA PHE A 415 -0.09 -20.12 -20.76
C PHE A 415 -0.05 -18.61 -20.56
N THR A 416 -1.16 -17.97 -20.90
CA THR A 416 -1.48 -16.61 -20.47
C THR A 416 -2.83 -16.57 -19.77
N PHE A 417 -3.02 -15.59 -18.89
CA PHE A 417 -4.24 -15.44 -18.11
C PHE A 417 -4.74 -14.00 -18.20
N GLY A 418 -5.97 -13.81 -18.68
CA GLY A 418 -6.49 -12.46 -18.87
C GLY A 418 -8.00 -12.37 -19.12
N ARG A 419 -8.48 -11.15 -19.20
CA ARG A 419 -9.91 -10.87 -19.49
C ARG A 419 -10.23 -10.88 -20.98
N MET A 420 -9.34 -10.32 -21.81
CA MET A 420 -9.51 -10.14 -23.26
C MET A 420 -10.95 -9.74 -23.63
N ASN A 421 -11.42 -8.63 -23.09
CA ASN A 421 -12.84 -8.25 -23.19
C ASN A 421 -13.05 -6.84 -23.76
N PRO A 422 -13.08 -6.70 -25.12
CA PRO A 422 -12.92 -7.75 -26.12
C PRO A 422 -11.43 -8.13 -26.35
N PRO A 423 -11.14 -9.27 -27.02
CA PRO A 423 -9.83 -9.56 -27.55
C PRO A 423 -9.45 -8.51 -28.60
N THR A 424 -8.15 -8.20 -28.75
CA THR A 424 -7.63 -7.13 -29.62
C THR A 424 -6.33 -7.58 -30.28
N ILE A 425 -5.90 -6.84 -31.31
CA ILE A 425 -4.60 -7.05 -31.94
C ILE A 425 -3.44 -6.93 -30.92
N GLY A 426 -3.58 -6.08 -29.89
CA GLY A 426 -2.58 -5.98 -28.80
C GLY A 426 -2.46 -7.24 -27.96
N HIS A 427 -3.47 -8.12 -27.93
CA HIS A 427 -3.37 -9.43 -27.28
C HIS A 427 -2.66 -10.46 -28.16
N LYS A 428 -2.57 -10.20 -29.47
CA LYS A 428 -1.90 -11.11 -30.41
C LYS A 428 -0.44 -11.32 -30.04
N ALA A 429 0.29 -10.27 -29.66
CA ALA A 429 1.69 -10.38 -29.26
C ALA A 429 1.88 -11.33 -28.04
N VAL A 430 0.94 -11.31 -27.08
CA VAL A 430 0.96 -12.23 -25.95
C VAL A 430 0.68 -13.65 -26.39
N VAL A 431 -0.28 -13.85 -27.29
CA VAL A 431 -0.64 -15.18 -27.84
C VAL A 431 0.49 -15.73 -28.67
N ASP A 432 1.08 -14.94 -29.57
CA ASP A 432 2.22 -15.34 -30.39
C ASP A 432 3.40 -15.79 -29.51
N LYS A 433 3.68 -15.06 -28.43
CA LYS A 433 4.75 -15.45 -27.49
C LYS A 433 4.43 -16.75 -26.71
N VAL A 434 3.17 -17.01 -26.39
CA VAL A 434 2.73 -18.29 -25.83
C VAL A 434 2.99 -19.43 -26.79
N GLU A 435 2.64 -19.25 -28.07
CA GLU A 435 2.84 -20.27 -29.12
C GLU A 435 4.33 -20.50 -29.42
N GLU A 436 5.13 -19.43 -29.47
CA GLU A 436 6.59 -19.48 -29.63
C GLU A 436 7.25 -20.31 -28.51
N LEU A 437 6.98 -19.93 -27.26
CA LEU A 437 7.55 -20.62 -26.09
C LEU A 437 7.05 -22.07 -25.96
N ALA A 438 5.80 -22.33 -26.34
CA ALA A 438 5.28 -23.69 -26.36
C ALA A 438 6.03 -24.56 -27.36
N LYS A 439 6.35 -24.02 -28.55
CA LYS A 439 7.14 -24.73 -29.57
C LYS A 439 8.58 -24.95 -29.12
N GLU A 440 9.23 -23.91 -28.57
CA GLU A 440 10.61 -23.98 -28.06
C GLU A 440 10.76 -25.03 -26.94
N ASN A 441 9.81 -25.08 -26.02
CA ASN A 441 9.84 -25.98 -24.85
C ASN A 441 9.14 -27.34 -25.13
N LYS A 442 8.65 -27.59 -26.34
CA LYS A 442 7.82 -28.76 -26.69
C LYS A 442 6.65 -28.94 -25.70
N ALA A 443 6.05 -27.85 -25.31
CA ALA A 443 5.06 -27.74 -24.24
C ALA A 443 3.62 -27.71 -24.77
N LYS A 444 2.67 -28.13 -23.95
CA LYS A 444 1.27 -27.74 -24.14
C LYS A 444 1.09 -26.25 -23.86
N SER A 445 0.13 -25.63 -24.55
CA SER A 445 -0.17 -24.21 -24.31
C SER A 445 -1.67 -23.94 -24.13
N SER A 446 -2.01 -22.86 -23.44
CA SER A 446 -3.40 -22.44 -23.28
C SER A 446 -3.52 -20.92 -23.10
N ILE A 447 -4.58 -20.37 -23.68
CA ILE A 447 -5.02 -18.99 -23.43
C ILE A 447 -6.20 -19.06 -22.48
N VAL A 448 -6.01 -18.65 -21.24
CA VAL A 448 -7.03 -18.75 -20.19
C VAL A 448 -7.76 -17.40 -20.02
N LEU A 449 -9.04 -17.38 -20.29
CA LEU A 449 -9.92 -16.22 -20.21
C LEU A 449 -10.75 -16.27 -18.91
N THR A 450 -10.89 -15.11 -18.25
CA THR A 450 -11.72 -15.05 -17.04
C THR A 450 -13.21 -15.17 -17.38
N HIS A 451 -14.01 -15.81 -16.51
CA HIS A 451 -15.46 -15.90 -16.64
C HIS A 451 -16.21 -14.63 -16.22
N SER A 452 -15.49 -13.60 -15.72
CA SER A 452 -16.12 -12.36 -15.28
C SER A 452 -16.86 -11.65 -16.40
N GLN A 453 -18.09 -11.20 -16.11
CA GLN A 453 -18.92 -10.41 -17.01
C GLN A 453 -19.51 -9.21 -16.25
N ASP A 454 -19.41 -8.03 -16.83
CA ASP A 454 -20.04 -6.81 -16.35
C ASP A 454 -20.16 -5.80 -17.52
N PRO A 455 -21.17 -4.93 -17.54
CA PRO A 455 -21.36 -3.97 -18.64
C PRO A 455 -20.26 -2.93 -18.79
N GLU A 456 -19.42 -2.72 -17.78
CA GLU A 456 -18.42 -1.66 -17.78
C GLU A 456 -17.08 -2.11 -18.39
N LYS A 457 -16.55 -3.22 -17.87
CA LYS A 457 -15.18 -3.67 -18.19
C LYS A 457 -15.16 -5.01 -18.90
N ASN A 458 -16.22 -5.81 -18.77
CA ASN A 458 -16.29 -7.16 -19.27
C ASN A 458 -17.65 -7.42 -19.97
N PRO A 459 -17.99 -6.69 -21.07
CA PRO A 459 -19.29 -6.80 -21.71
C PRO A 459 -19.59 -8.18 -22.31
N LEU A 460 -18.57 -8.92 -22.75
CA LEU A 460 -18.78 -10.24 -23.35
C LEU A 460 -18.96 -11.33 -22.29
N THR A 461 -19.88 -12.26 -22.56
CA THR A 461 -20.01 -13.50 -21.76
C THR A 461 -18.77 -14.40 -21.91
N PRO A 462 -18.56 -15.38 -21.02
CA PRO A 462 -17.46 -16.35 -21.19
C PRO A 462 -17.49 -17.08 -22.54
N GLU A 463 -18.67 -17.45 -23.01
CA GLU A 463 -18.89 -18.14 -24.30
C GLU A 463 -18.54 -17.24 -25.48
N GLN A 464 -18.97 -15.97 -25.45
CA GLN A 464 -18.63 -14.96 -26.45
C GLN A 464 -17.13 -14.70 -26.48
N LYS A 465 -16.46 -14.56 -25.32
CA LYS A 465 -15.01 -14.41 -25.25
C LYS A 465 -14.30 -15.60 -25.92
N LYS A 466 -14.68 -16.82 -25.56
CA LYS A 466 -14.08 -18.04 -26.11
C LYS A 466 -14.31 -18.11 -27.63
N LYS A 467 -15.51 -17.80 -28.09
CA LYS A 467 -15.87 -17.78 -29.53
C LYS A 467 -15.01 -16.77 -30.31
N HIS A 468 -14.94 -15.53 -29.84
CA HIS A 468 -14.21 -14.47 -30.54
C HIS A 468 -12.68 -14.65 -30.47
N ALA A 469 -12.16 -15.07 -29.30
CA ALA A 469 -10.74 -15.39 -29.16
C ALA A 469 -10.35 -16.59 -30.03
N GLY A 470 -11.17 -17.64 -30.10
CA GLY A 470 -10.90 -18.78 -30.96
C GLY A 470 -10.89 -18.44 -32.45
N ARG A 471 -11.70 -17.46 -32.89
CA ARG A 471 -11.66 -16.96 -34.28
C ARG A 471 -10.43 -16.11 -34.59
N MET A 472 -9.95 -15.36 -33.60
CA MET A 472 -8.73 -14.54 -33.73
C MET A 472 -7.45 -15.38 -33.63
N PHE A 473 -7.45 -16.43 -32.83
CA PHE A 473 -6.31 -17.28 -32.50
C PHE A 473 -6.66 -18.74 -32.74
N PRO A 474 -6.87 -19.16 -34.00
CA PRO A 474 -7.43 -20.49 -34.32
C PRO A 474 -6.52 -21.66 -33.96
N ASN A 475 -5.22 -21.41 -33.80
CA ASN A 475 -4.23 -22.42 -33.45
C ASN A 475 -4.05 -22.57 -31.94
N SER A 476 -4.65 -21.71 -31.14
CA SER A 476 -4.47 -21.67 -29.69
C SER A 476 -5.59 -22.43 -28.96
N ASN A 477 -5.25 -23.14 -27.88
CA ASN A 477 -6.21 -23.74 -26.99
C ASN A 477 -6.83 -22.67 -26.06
N ILE A 478 -8.08 -22.31 -26.28
CA ILE A 478 -8.78 -21.29 -25.52
C ILE A 478 -9.58 -21.93 -24.40
N LEU A 479 -9.21 -21.64 -23.16
CA LEU A 479 -9.91 -22.04 -21.94
C LEU A 479 -10.63 -20.82 -21.33
N THR A 480 -11.72 -21.07 -20.62
CA THR A 480 -12.38 -20.09 -19.76
C THR A 480 -12.34 -20.57 -18.33
N THR A 481 -12.11 -19.68 -17.38
CA THR A 481 -12.29 -20.01 -15.95
C THR A 481 -13.76 -20.30 -15.67
N ASP A 482 -14.01 -21.04 -14.60
CA ASP A 482 -15.33 -21.42 -14.11
C ASP A 482 -15.41 -21.29 -12.58
N LYS A 483 -16.51 -21.70 -11.98
CA LYS A 483 -16.67 -21.67 -10.51
C LYS A 483 -15.68 -22.59 -9.78
N SER A 484 -15.18 -23.65 -10.43
CA SER A 484 -14.21 -24.58 -9.85
C SER A 484 -12.77 -24.05 -9.93
N ALA A 485 -12.47 -23.21 -10.92
CA ALA A 485 -11.17 -22.54 -11.07
C ALA A 485 -11.40 -21.06 -11.43
N PRO A 486 -11.82 -20.22 -10.47
CA PRO A 486 -12.28 -18.86 -10.74
C PRO A 486 -11.14 -17.86 -10.99
N ASN A 487 -9.92 -18.19 -10.63
CA ASN A 487 -8.75 -17.31 -10.67
C ASN A 487 -7.50 -18.05 -11.17
N ILE A 488 -6.40 -17.31 -11.32
CA ILE A 488 -5.13 -17.83 -11.83
C ILE A 488 -4.57 -18.97 -10.93
N ILE A 489 -4.68 -18.86 -9.62
CA ILE A 489 -4.13 -19.85 -8.67
C ILE A 489 -4.85 -21.20 -8.83
N ALA A 490 -6.19 -21.16 -8.84
CA ALA A 490 -6.98 -22.36 -9.05
C ALA A 490 -6.77 -22.98 -10.45
N GLN A 491 -6.53 -22.14 -11.46
CA GLN A 491 -6.19 -22.65 -12.80
C GLN A 491 -4.81 -23.31 -12.86
N VAL A 492 -3.83 -22.72 -12.19
CA VAL A 492 -2.47 -23.29 -12.07
C VAL A 492 -2.51 -24.64 -11.35
N LYS A 493 -3.33 -24.78 -10.31
CA LYS A 493 -3.55 -26.06 -9.62
C LYS A 493 -4.13 -27.12 -10.56
N LYS A 494 -5.07 -26.76 -11.43
CA LYS A 494 -5.57 -27.69 -12.47
C LYS A 494 -4.47 -28.13 -13.45
N PHE A 495 -3.49 -27.27 -13.74
CA PHE A 495 -2.34 -27.67 -14.57
C PHE A 495 -1.43 -28.66 -13.85
N GLU A 496 -1.19 -28.48 -12.56
CA GLU A 496 -0.48 -29.47 -11.73
C GLU A 496 -1.24 -30.81 -11.67
N GLU A 497 -2.54 -30.79 -11.42
CA GLU A 497 -3.42 -31.96 -11.41
C GLU A 497 -3.42 -32.70 -12.78
N ALA A 498 -3.17 -31.96 -13.86
CA ALA A 498 -2.97 -32.52 -15.20
C ALA A 498 -1.56 -33.07 -15.44
N GLY A 499 -0.69 -33.09 -14.42
CA GLY A 499 0.64 -33.67 -14.44
C GLY A 499 1.74 -32.75 -14.97
N HIS A 500 1.48 -31.41 -15.11
CA HIS A 500 2.52 -30.47 -15.50
C HIS A 500 3.41 -30.14 -14.30
N ASP A 501 4.73 -30.13 -14.53
CA ASP A 501 5.76 -29.89 -13.50
C ASP A 501 6.60 -28.63 -13.73
N HIS A 502 6.44 -27.97 -14.89
CA HIS A 502 7.04 -26.69 -15.23
C HIS A 502 5.98 -25.73 -15.75
N LEU A 503 5.86 -24.56 -15.14
CA LEU A 503 4.88 -23.55 -15.50
C LEU A 503 5.56 -22.35 -16.17
N ILE A 504 5.08 -21.94 -17.33
CA ILE A 504 5.58 -20.75 -18.04
C ILE A 504 4.39 -19.82 -18.31
N LEU A 505 4.31 -18.74 -17.55
CA LEU A 505 3.27 -17.72 -17.70
C LEU A 505 3.77 -16.55 -18.57
N VAL A 506 3.03 -16.23 -19.62
CA VAL A 506 3.32 -15.09 -20.50
C VAL A 506 2.38 -13.92 -20.18
N VAL A 507 2.95 -12.74 -19.90
CA VAL A 507 2.21 -11.50 -19.58
C VAL A 507 2.85 -10.29 -20.25
N GLY A 508 2.20 -9.12 -20.17
CA GLY A 508 2.84 -7.86 -20.55
C GLY A 508 4.01 -7.52 -19.63
N SER A 509 4.97 -6.75 -20.13
CA SER A 509 6.19 -6.36 -19.40
C SER A 509 5.90 -5.70 -18.03
N ASP A 510 4.80 -4.95 -17.95
CA ASP A 510 4.33 -4.25 -16.76
C ASP A 510 3.86 -5.19 -15.62
N ARG A 511 3.63 -6.48 -15.91
CA ARG A 511 3.06 -7.44 -14.97
C ARG A 511 3.99 -8.60 -14.60
N VAL A 512 5.17 -8.69 -15.19
CA VAL A 512 6.10 -9.83 -14.97
C VAL A 512 6.46 -9.98 -13.50
N ASP A 513 6.91 -8.91 -12.85
CA ASP A 513 7.32 -8.95 -11.43
C ASP A 513 6.15 -9.24 -10.48
N GLU A 514 4.97 -8.67 -10.77
CA GLU A 514 3.76 -8.91 -9.98
C GLU A 514 3.34 -10.39 -10.05
N MET A 515 3.28 -10.94 -11.27
CA MET A 515 2.84 -12.32 -11.49
C MET A 515 3.87 -13.35 -10.99
N LYS A 516 5.16 -13.07 -11.15
CA LYS A 516 6.22 -13.93 -10.61
C LYS A 516 6.12 -14.03 -9.09
N LYS A 517 6.01 -12.88 -8.39
CA LYS A 517 5.82 -12.85 -6.94
C LYS A 517 4.56 -13.57 -6.50
N LEU A 518 3.46 -13.39 -7.26
CA LEU A 518 2.21 -14.07 -6.96
C LEU A 518 2.38 -15.59 -7.02
N LEU A 519 2.85 -16.12 -8.15
CA LEU A 519 2.96 -17.58 -8.35
C LEU A 519 3.99 -18.20 -7.40
N ASP A 520 5.14 -17.56 -7.19
CA ASP A 520 6.16 -18.04 -6.25
C ASP A 520 5.63 -18.11 -4.81
N SER A 521 4.76 -17.17 -4.40
CA SER A 521 4.19 -17.15 -3.05
C SER A 521 3.22 -18.31 -2.77
N TYR A 522 2.66 -18.92 -3.82
CA TYR A 522 1.74 -20.06 -3.73
C TYR A 522 2.41 -21.40 -4.05
N ASN A 523 3.60 -21.39 -4.70
CA ASN A 523 4.35 -22.61 -4.94
C ASN A 523 4.89 -23.18 -3.62
N GLY A 524 4.72 -24.49 -3.43
CA GLY A 524 5.01 -25.16 -2.17
C GLY A 524 3.86 -25.07 -1.13
N LYS A 525 2.71 -24.41 -1.48
CA LYS A 525 1.53 -24.29 -0.61
C LYS A 525 0.26 -24.81 -1.27
N GLU A 526 -0.13 -24.21 -2.40
CA GLU A 526 -1.34 -24.56 -3.15
C GLU A 526 -1.04 -25.48 -4.34
N PHE A 527 0.19 -25.43 -4.84
CA PHE A 527 0.72 -26.28 -5.91
C PHE A 527 2.25 -26.42 -5.76
N HIS A 528 2.86 -27.40 -6.46
CA HIS A 528 4.26 -27.80 -6.29
C HIS A 528 4.94 -28.00 -7.64
N PHE A 529 5.07 -26.94 -8.44
CA PHE A 529 5.82 -26.99 -9.69
C PHE A 529 7.32 -27.02 -9.40
N LYS A 530 8.06 -27.87 -10.12
CA LYS A 530 9.53 -27.92 -10.08
C LYS A 530 10.13 -26.59 -10.55
N LYS A 531 9.48 -25.93 -11.52
CA LYS A 531 9.92 -24.64 -12.07
C LYS A 531 8.74 -23.75 -12.46
N ILE A 532 8.86 -22.44 -12.17
CA ILE A 532 7.90 -21.42 -12.61
C ILE A 532 8.66 -20.28 -13.27
N ASP A 533 8.40 -20.05 -14.54
CA ASP A 533 8.89 -18.88 -15.28
C ASP A 533 7.73 -17.93 -15.58
N VAL A 534 8.00 -16.62 -15.48
CA VAL A 534 7.08 -15.57 -15.94
C VAL A 534 7.81 -14.74 -16.98
N VAL A 535 7.32 -14.72 -18.19
CA VAL A 535 7.99 -14.19 -19.36
C VAL A 535 7.21 -12.99 -19.91
N SER A 536 7.94 -11.95 -20.32
CA SER A 536 7.34 -10.79 -20.99
C SER A 536 7.01 -11.12 -22.45
N ALA A 537 5.82 -10.73 -22.89
CA ALA A 537 5.43 -10.76 -24.31
C ALA A 537 5.96 -9.54 -25.10
N GLY A 538 6.85 -8.74 -24.52
CA GLY A 538 7.36 -7.50 -25.07
C GLY A 538 6.76 -6.26 -24.37
N GLU A 539 7.33 -5.10 -24.67
CA GLU A 539 6.86 -3.83 -24.16
C GLU A 539 5.53 -3.44 -24.80
N ARG A 540 4.60 -3.00 -23.98
CA ARG A 540 3.33 -2.45 -24.39
C ARG A 540 3.29 -0.97 -24.03
N ASP A 541 3.10 -0.11 -25.02
CA ASP A 541 2.80 1.29 -24.80
C ASP A 541 1.31 1.55 -25.03
N PRO A 542 0.50 1.70 -23.97
CA PRO A 542 -0.93 1.98 -24.10
C PRO A 542 -1.21 3.36 -24.70
N ASP A 543 -0.23 4.26 -24.70
CA ASP A 543 -0.34 5.63 -25.22
C ASP A 543 0.33 5.80 -26.59
N SER A 544 0.86 4.71 -27.18
CA SER A 544 1.44 4.72 -28.52
C SER A 544 0.42 5.21 -29.56
N GLU A 545 0.87 6.11 -30.43
CA GLU A 545 0.12 6.54 -31.63
C GLU A 545 0.11 5.43 -32.71
N ASP A 546 0.95 4.41 -32.60
CA ASP A 546 0.91 3.22 -33.43
C ASP A 546 -0.42 2.48 -33.18
N GLU A 547 -1.24 2.42 -34.22
CA GLU A 547 -2.59 1.83 -34.18
C GLU A 547 -2.60 0.38 -33.68
N THR A 548 -1.49 -0.35 -33.82
CA THR A 548 -1.35 -1.75 -33.40
C THR A 548 -0.89 -1.90 -31.95
N GLN A 549 0.08 -1.09 -31.49
CA GLN A 549 0.63 -1.14 -30.14
C GLN A 549 -0.27 -0.41 -29.12
N GLY A 550 -0.91 0.68 -29.52
CA GLY A 550 -1.79 1.48 -28.68
C GLY A 550 -3.22 0.95 -28.53
N MET A 551 -3.61 -0.13 -29.24
CA MET A 551 -4.98 -0.63 -29.18
C MET A 551 -5.24 -1.48 -27.95
N SER A 552 -6.16 -1.04 -27.11
CA SER A 552 -6.56 -1.71 -25.86
C SER A 552 -8.04 -2.09 -25.87
N ALA A 553 -8.41 -3.09 -25.06
CA ALA A 553 -9.82 -3.44 -24.86
C ALA A 553 -10.68 -2.24 -24.41
N THR A 554 -10.08 -1.29 -23.67
CA THR A 554 -10.75 -0.04 -23.26
C THR A 554 -11.02 0.88 -24.47
N LYS A 555 -10.05 1.06 -25.38
CA LYS A 555 -10.26 1.81 -26.61
C LYS A 555 -11.33 1.14 -27.49
N MET A 556 -11.30 -0.19 -27.62
CA MET A 556 -12.33 -0.95 -28.35
C MET A 556 -13.73 -0.72 -27.79
N ARG A 557 -13.90 -0.81 -26.48
CA ARG A 557 -15.18 -0.50 -25.84
C ARG A 557 -15.63 0.95 -26.07
N SER A 558 -14.70 1.90 -26.03
CA SER A 558 -14.97 3.31 -26.35
C SER A 558 -15.45 3.49 -27.80
N HIS A 559 -14.83 2.80 -28.77
CA HIS A 559 -15.28 2.81 -30.16
C HIS A 559 -16.67 2.17 -30.33
N ALA A 560 -16.97 1.12 -29.58
CA ALA A 560 -18.29 0.52 -29.57
C ALA A 560 -19.36 1.48 -29.00
N ILE A 561 -19.07 2.19 -27.88
CA ILE A 561 -19.94 3.21 -27.28
C ILE A 561 -20.24 4.34 -28.27
N THR A 562 -19.21 4.82 -28.98
CA THR A 562 -19.32 5.95 -29.91
C THR A 562 -19.73 5.54 -31.32
N ASN A 563 -20.11 4.28 -31.52
CA ASN A 563 -20.50 3.68 -32.80
C ASN A 563 -19.46 3.85 -33.94
N LYS A 564 -18.20 3.90 -33.58
CA LYS A 564 -17.07 4.04 -34.50
C LYS A 564 -16.60 2.68 -34.99
N ARG A 565 -17.36 2.07 -35.92
CA ARG A 565 -17.10 0.70 -36.41
C ARG A 565 -15.75 0.57 -37.10
N ALA A 566 -15.38 1.53 -37.95
CA ALA A 566 -14.11 1.49 -38.66
C ALA A 566 -12.89 1.51 -37.72
N GLU A 567 -12.94 2.37 -36.69
CA GLU A 567 -11.88 2.45 -35.67
C GLU A 567 -11.86 1.21 -34.78
N PHE A 568 -13.03 0.61 -34.52
CA PHE A 568 -13.12 -0.66 -33.81
C PHE A 568 -12.44 -1.79 -34.61
N GLN A 569 -12.68 -1.85 -35.92
CA GLN A 569 -12.08 -2.85 -36.81
C GLN A 569 -10.56 -2.76 -36.88
N LYS A 570 -9.97 -1.58 -36.79
CA LYS A 570 -8.51 -1.39 -36.70
C LYS A 570 -7.87 -2.06 -35.49
N GLY A 571 -8.65 -2.29 -34.43
CA GLY A 571 -8.20 -3.01 -33.24
C GLY A 571 -8.23 -4.52 -33.35
N LEU A 572 -8.55 -5.06 -34.51
CA LEU A 572 -8.67 -6.49 -34.78
C LEU A 572 -7.57 -6.97 -35.74
N PRO A 573 -7.18 -8.25 -35.68
CA PRO A 573 -6.24 -8.81 -36.64
C PRO A 573 -6.74 -8.63 -38.10
N PRO A 574 -5.89 -8.22 -39.04
CA PRO A 574 -6.30 -7.92 -40.43
C PRO A 574 -6.86 -9.12 -41.19
N ASN A 575 -6.55 -10.34 -40.73
CA ASN A 575 -7.04 -11.59 -41.29
C ASN A 575 -8.39 -12.05 -40.73
N LEU A 576 -8.98 -11.31 -39.79
CA LEU A 576 -10.30 -11.65 -39.26
C LEU A 576 -11.40 -11.30 -40.27
N HIS A 577 -12.25 -12.29 -40.59
CA HIS A 577 -13.34 -12.09 -41.53
C HIS A 577 -14.26 -10.93 -41.09
N PRO A 578 -14.69 -10.05 -42.04
CA PRO A 578 -15.50 -8.87 -41.72
C PRO A 578 -16.76 -9.19 -40.91
N GLU A 579 -17.49 -10.27 -41.19
CA GLU A 579 -18.68 -10.70 -40.46
C GLU A 579 -18.37 -11.02 -38.99
N HIS A 580 -17.19 -11.59 -38.69
CA HIS A 580 -16.77 -11.89 -37.35
C HIS A 580 -16.40 -10.61 -36.56
N ALA A 581 -15.81 -9.63 -37.28
CA ALA A 581 -15.52 -8.32 -36.69
C ALA A 581 -16.83 -7.57 -36.34
N ASP A 582 -17.81 -7.66 -37.22
CA ASP A 582 -19.12 -7.05 -37.02
C ASP A 582 -19.92 -7.74 -35.88
N GLU A 583 -19.86 -9.06 -35.82
CA GLU A 583 -20.47 -9.79 -34.72
C GLU A 583 -19.85 -9.41 -33.38
N LEU A 584 -18.52 -9.35 -33.29
CA LEU A 584 -17.82 -8.92 -32.08
C LEU A 584 -18.19 -7.48 -31.66
N PHE A 585 -18.28 -6.57 -32.65
CA PHE A 585 -18.68 -5.20 -32.38
C PHE A 585 -20.10 -5.12 -31.80
N ASN A 586 -21.04 -5.90 -32.36
CA ASN A 586 -22.42 -5.95 -31.90
C ASN A 586 -22.55 -6.61 -30.52
N ASP A 587 -21.80 -7.69 -30.27
CA ASP A 587 -21.77 -8.39 -28.97
C ASP A 587 -21.23 -7.46 -27.87
N VAL A 588 -20.16 -6.71 -28.15
CA VAL A 588 -19.62 -5.71 -27.21
C VAL A 588 -20.66 -4.63 -26.90
N LYS A 589 -21.34 -4.10 -27.94
CA LYS A 589 -22.41 -3.09 -27.76
C LYS A 589 -23.56 -3.63 -26.93
N ALA A 590 -24.02 -4.83 -27.25
CA ALA A 590 -25.12 -5.47 -26.52
C ALA A 590 -24.75 -5.70 -25.04
N GLY A 591 -23.56 -6.20 -24.77
CA GLY A 591 -23.07 -6.43 -23.41
C GLY A 591 -22.83 -5.15 -22.60
N MET A 592 -22.65 -4.00 -23.27
CA MET A 592 -22.56 -2.67 -22.64
C MET A 592 -23.91 -1.98 -22.45
N ASP A 593 -25.02 -2.65 -22.77
CA ASP A 593 -26.40 -2.10 -22.72
C ASP A 593 -26.58 -0.81 -23.54
N ILE A 594 -25.99 -0.79 -24.75
CA ILE A 594 -26.09 0.32 -25.68
C ILE A 594 -27.28 0.10 -26.60
N LYS A 595 -28.31 0.95 -26.48
CA LYS A 595 -29.50 0.95 -27.37
C LYS A 595 -29.41 2.08 -28.38
N ILE A 596 -29.67 1.78 -29.65
CA ILE A 596 -29.75 2.75 -30.75
C ILE A 596 -31.21 2.90 -31.09
N ASP A 597 -31.70 4.13 -31.07
CA ASP A 597 -33.02 4.46 -31.60
C ASP A 597 -32.97 4.41 -33.12
N ALA A 598 -33.68 3.45 -33.73
CA ALA A 598 -33.68 3.21 -35.17
C ALA A 598 -34.26 4.37 -35.99
N ASN A 599 -35.12 5.22 -35.38
CA ASN A 599 -35.79 6.33 -36.07
C ASN A 599 -34.98 7.63 -36.06
N THR A 600 -34.12 7.83 -35.04
CA THR A 600 -33.41 9.11 -34.89
C THR A 600 -31.89 8.94 -35.00
N ASN A 601 -31.39 7.73 -35.18
CA ASN A 601 -29.93 7.39 -35.03
C ASN A 601 -29.35 7.91 -33.71
N ALA A 602 -30.17 8.26 -32.73
CA ALA A 602 -29.72 8.73 -31.43
C ALA A 602 -29.28 7.53 -30.58
N ILE A 603 -28.07 7.61 -30.04
CA ILE A 603 -27.49 6.59 -29.15
C ILE A 603 -28.07 6.83 -27.74
N SER A 604 -28.92 5.95 -27.28
CA SER A 604 -29.32 5.89 -25.88
C SER A 604 -28.33 5.03 -25.10
N LEU A 605 -27.46 5.70 -24.36
CA LEU A 605 -26.52 5.02 -23.49
C LEU A 605 -27.23 4.62 -22.19
N GLY A 606 -27.17 3.35 -21.80
CA GLY A 606 -27.57 2.88 -20.48
C GLY A 606 -26.85 3.68 -19.38
N ARG A 607 -27.34 3.66 -18.14
CA ARG A 607 -26.76 4.46 -17.03
C ARG A 607 -25.24 4.33 -16.89
N TYR A 608 -24.69 3.22 -17.30
CA TYR A 608 -23.25 2.90 -17.20
C TYR A 608 -22.42 3.48 -18.33
N ALA A 609 -22.89 3.38 -19.58
CA ALA A 609 -22.19 3.92 -20.75
C ALA A 609 -22.12 5.47 -20.72
N LYS A 610 -23.11 6.15 -20.10
CA LYS A 610 -23.10 7.61 -19.89
C LYS A 610 -21.93 8.10 -19.00
N ARG A 611 -21.32 7.22 -18.20
CA ARG A 611 -20.15 7.57 -17.37
C ARG A 611 -18.82 7.49 -18.12
N GLN A 612 -18.76 6.78 -19.23
CA GLN A 612 -17.55 6.56 -20.01
C GLN A 612 -17.50 7.33 -21.35
N ASP A 613 -18.51 8.15 -21.62
CA ASP A 613 -18.53 8.99 -22.82
C ASP A 613 -17.47 10.11 -22.73
N PRO A 614 -16.35 10.04 -23.52
CA PRO A 614 -15.29 11.05 -23.49
C PRO A 614 -15.76 12.44 -23.94
N ILE A 615 -16.81 12.50 -24.79
CA ILE A 615 -17.42 13.74 -25.28
C ILE A 615 -18.26 14.36 -24.15
N GLY A 616 -19.04 13.55 -23.45
CA GLY A 616 -19.82 14.01 -22.30
C GLY A 616 -18.94 14.44 -21.10
N VAL A 617 -17.78 13.84 -20.90
CA VAL A 617 -16.78 14.27 -19.89
C VAL A 617 -16.16 15.60 -20.28
N LYS A 618 -15.78 15.79 -21.56
CA LYS A 618 -15.25 17.07 -22.08
C LYS A 618 -16.33 18.18 -22.04
N ALA A 619 -17.57 17.87 -22.44
CA ALA A 619 -18.67 18.83 -22.38
C ALA A 619 -19.02 19.25 -20.95
N ARG A 620 -18.98 18.33 -19.99
CA ARG A 620 -19.18 18.63 -18.55
C ARG A 620 -18.03 19.45 -17.99
N ALA A 621 -16.78 19.15 -18.32
CA ALA A 621 -15.61 19.94 -17.92
C ALA A 621 -15.68 21.36 -18.52
N GLU A 622 -16.08 21.50 -19.79
CA GLU A 622 -16.29 22.78 -20.44
C GLU A 622 -17.44 23.57 -19.80
N GLN A 623 -18.55 22.91 -19.48
CA GLN A 623 -19.69 23.51 -18.80
C GLN A 623 -19.33 23.97 -17.38
N GLN A 624 -18.51 23.21 -16.68
CA GLN A 624 -18.00 23.55 -15.36
C GLN A 624 -17.01 24.73 -15.43
N ARG A 625 -16.11 24.75 -16.42
CA ARG A 625 -15.24 25.91 -16.69
C ARG A 625 -16.05 27.17 -17.01
N ARG A 626 -17.12 27.08 -17.83
CA ARG A 626 -18.01 28.22 -18.13
C ARG A 626 -18.79 28.67 -16.87
N LYS A 627 -19.15 27.75 -15.98
CA LYS A 627 -19.82 28.10 -14.72
C LYS A 627 -18.85 28.84 -13.78
N ILE A 628 -17.62 28.36 -13.63
CA ILE A 628 -16.57 29.02 -12.85
C ILE A 628 -16.22 30.38 -13.42
N ALA A 629 -16.08 30.50 -14.75
CA ALA A 629 -15.83 31.79 -15.41
C ALA A 629 -16.98 32.78 -15.22
N LYS A 630 -18.24 32.32 -15.24
CA LYS A 630 -19.42 33.18 -14.94
C LYS A 630 -19.46 33.63 -13.47
N GLU A 631 -19.08 32.78 -12.55
CA GLU A 631 -18.97 33.15 -11.12
C GLU A 631 -17.82 34.14 -10.86
N ALA A 632 -16.65 33.90 -11.47
CA ALA A 632 -15.53 34.83 -11.42
C ALA A 632 -15.89 36.20 -12.02
N ALA A 633 -16.61 36.24 -13.13
CA ALA A 633 -17.09 37.49 -13.74
C ALA A 633 -18.18 38.20 -12.91
N LYS A 634 -18.98 37.47 -12.13
CA LYS A 634 -19.91 38.06 -11.15
C LYS A 634 -19.19 38.67 -9.94
N LEU A 635 -18.12 38.03 -9.50
CA LEU A 635 -17.26 38.57 -8.40
C LEU A 635 -16.50 39.81 -8.82
N ALA A 636 -16.03 39.85 -10.09
CA ALA A 636 -15.35 41.02 -10.63
C ALA A 636 -16.25 42.26 -10.89
N LYS A 637 -17.58 42.10 -10.93
CA LYS A 637 -18.56 43.17 -11.17
C LYS A 637 -19.14 43.80 -9.90
N LYS A 638 -18.72 43.42 -8.69
CA LYS A 638 -19.11 44.09 -7.46
C LYS A 638 -18.22 45.33 -7.26
N PRO A 639 -18.77 46.57 -7.26
CA PRO A 639 -17.97 47.77 -7.01
C PRO A 639 -17.45 47.71 -5.57
N ALA A 640 -16.14 47.95 -5.42
CA ALA A 640 -15.51 48.09 -4.13
C ALA A 640 -16.04 49.39 -3.46
N LYS A 641 -16.71 49.28 -2.33
CA LYS A 641 -17.01 50.41 -1.48
C LYS A 641 -15.69 51.00 -0.95
N PRO A 642 -15.51 52.35 -0.98
CA PRO A 642 -14.31 52.98 -0.47
C PRO A 642 -14.21 52.73 1.05
N LYS A 643 -13.10 52.16 1.48
CA LYS A 643 -12.77 51.99 2.89
C LYS A 643 -12.32 53.35 3.43
N ALA A 644 -13.03 53.85 4.43
CA ALA A 644 -12.63 54.98 5.26
C ALA A 644 -11.24 54.72 5.86
N VAL A 645 -10.38 55.74 5.77
CA VAL A 645 -9.05 55.78 6.36
C VAL A 645 -9.23 55.78 7.88
N ALA A 646 -8.97 54.68 8.55
CA ALA A 646 -8.86 54.63 10.01
C ALA A 646 -7.38 54.78 10.39
N LYS A 647 -7.14 55.78 11.25
CA LYS A 647 -5.84 56.11 11.85
C LYS A 647 -5.22 54.85 12.50
N ALA A 648 -3.93 54.67 12.30
CA ALA A 648 -3.09 53.66 12.89
C ALA A 648 -3.13 53.71 14.43
N PRO A 649 -3.22 52.55 15.12
CA PRO A 649 -2.74 52.46 16.48
C PRO A 649 -1.32 51.90 16.45
N THR A 650 -0.46 52.71 16.95
CA THR A 650 0.91 52.35 17.33
C THR A 650 0.93 51.32 18.43
N LYS A 651 1.45 50.14 18.14
CA LYS A 651 2.36 49.33 18.97
C LYS A 651 2.79 48.09 18.18
N PRO A 652 4.08 47.84 18.01
CA PRO A 652 4.55 46.63 17.39
C PRO A 652 4.24 45.44 18.33
N LYS A 653 3.58 44.40 17.78
CA LYS A 653 3.53 43.09 18.43
C LYS A 653 4.98 42.60 18.50
N ALA A 654 5.38 42.16 19.68
CA ALA A 654 6.65 41.54 19.92
C ALA A 654 6.92 40.43 18.85
N PRO A 655 8.15 40.34 18.33
CA PRO A 655 8.49 39.30 17.36
C PRO A 655 8.24 37.92 17.98
N MET A 656 7.60 37.03 17.22
CA MET A 656 7.52 35.62 17.58
C MET A 656 8.94 35.11 17.83
N LYS A 657 9.17 34.55 19.00
CA LYS A 657 10.47 33.94 19.34
C LYS A 657 10.85 32.92 18.28
N PRO A 658 12.11 32.93 17.81
CA PRO A 658 12.56 32.02 16.78
C PRO A 658 12.37 30.56 17.23
N ILE A 659 11.89 29.72 16.34
CA ILE A 659 11.66 28.27 16.53
C ILE A 659 12.92 27.54 17.05
N LYS A 660 14.08 28.10 16.77
CA LYS A 660 15.39 27.71 17.34
C LYS A 660 15.42 27.66 18.88
N GLU A 661 14.70 28.57 19.55
CA GLU A 661 14.59 28.55 21.01
C GLU A 661 13.73 27.42 21.54
N HIS A 662 12.73 26.95 20.78
CA HIS A 662 11.86 25.87 21.24
C HIS A 662 12.58 24.52 21.19
N PHE A 663 13.34 24.23 20.13
CA PHE A 663 14.14 23.01 20.04
C PHE A 663 15.25 23.01 21.09
N LEU A 664 16.01 24.11 21.21
CA LEU A 664 17.05 24.27 22.23
C LEU A 664 16.47 24.18 23.65
N LYS A 665 15.29 24.75 23.92
CA LYS A 665 14.65 24.64 25.23
C LYS A 665 14.12 23.24 25.52
N SER A 666 13.59 22.54 24.52
CA SER A 666 13.15 21.15 24.68
C SER A 666 14.32 20.20 25.00
N VAL A 667 15.47 20.42 24.41
CA VAL A 667 16.68 19.58 24.62
C VAL A 667 17.48 20.09 25.82
N ILE A 668 17.80 21.37 25.92
CA ILE A 668 18.73 21.95 26.91
C ILE A 668 18.08 22.13 28.30
N SER A 669 16.79 22.51 28.37
CA SER A 669 16.09 22.69 29.66
C SER A 669 16.02 21.39 30.50
N ARG A 670 16.10 20.24 29.85
CA ARG A 670 16.10 18.93 30.54
C ARG A 670 17.50 18.45 30.93
N TYR A 671 18.56 19.02 30.33
CA TYR A 671 19.95 18.68 30.67
C TYR A 671 20.55 19.53 31.78
N LEU A 672 20.06 20.77 31.94
CA LEU A 672 20.60 21.70 32.94
C LEU A 672 19.85 21.69 34.28
N ASN A 673 18.69 21.06 34.37
CA ASN A 673 17.82 21.06 35.57
C ASN A 673 17.57 19.62 36.12
N GLY A 674 18.37 18.61 35.72
CA GLY A 674 18.22 17.23 36.16
C GLY A 674 19.33 16.75 37.08
#